data_a69febeeb3d9d670cf27c392829e086a
#
_entry.id   a69febeeb3d9d670cf27c392829e086a
#
_cell.length_a   1.000
_cell.length_b   1.000
_cell.length_c   1.000
_cell.angle_alpha   90.00
_cell.angle_beta   90.00
_cell.angle_gamma   90.00
#
_symmetry.space_group_name_H-M   'P 1'
#
loop_
_entity.id
_entity.type
_entity.pdbx_description
1 polymer ?
#
loop_
_entity_poly.entity_id
_entity_poly.type
_entity_poly.pdbx_seq_one_letter_code
_entity_poly.pdbx_strand_id
1 'polypeptide(L)'
;MKRLPFIIVLTLALLGIILPGEALRAQMPPGMAIRKEGGKKPLAYVAGTVYLSPEDPTESEEPGVGVAVTVIGKRASTARLDTLYAQTGPDGRFVVMGLAPGEVFIRFSMLGYEEQSRAMKLAEGLNKVLVNLRIRKETLDAAVKEESVNTVSVKGDTIIFHAAAVKVNKGENAIDIIEQMPGVEVTTESVTVLGETVQNVYVDGALLFGNAPMRALNNLPAEEVMTIKSYEEYANKDPYHKISKNETRQRVLDISTKSKSKGIFKVKALAGAGFDTDTSFHKFRYATGFNAMYSSETLHASATLTLNNINDNTIKQRGASFGSAKGGGAADLRAANVSVGVTRNWMSPTTRNFRIGSVGASYSFADQYNVTESVSELVYFPTESYSSRSTESSSYSATGNRNHSFSVNGFKALRDGGLHASVSGSVTSSETDSRSRMFNFQDDLTPQGTATSNESDSRGHSFAAAFSANKGFRDKFRVSAGVSYSESNSERGSIKRDTTTSTITNTVLDMTTDALSRSFSASPSFRYELSDRSSLSLSYSFSDSFSQSERLAFDVTDPQMQKVDSVNTQIRTNATNSHAAGIAFATAFGEDGSKVILNAAMGFASTGLNRTDAFPEEEPAYSRRFNSLRPSLSVGNDNQINRWSFSWSSSDAAPSIEQLRPRINNTNLYSVSAGNPDLRQTHTDAFRLNFSTILGRDVRSAMNEYDENDIRGGRGKDRYINSNFVTLETNASFTVNRDVIVGRKTYFTEETFLPEYSYTMPAQSTFSSYENADASYAASLSVKAGVPAEFIKCIINSGLSVGWDLSPSYINSVLTKVRNFRPTLSLGIRSNFSRNLRFNVRGNCSYVHSTNGTNGDTDYFTESLRVGADANNILKVLYLGANYTKTFVQGIDYPSVSDNILDLKGGVRFGPRNNYDFSVNVHDLFNRTSGFSRSVSADHVTNRWTHNFGRYVMFRFVVNFTSMR
;
A
#
# COMPACT_ATOMS: atom_id res chain seq x y z
N MET A 1 -21.50 -29.42 2.72
CA MET A 1 -21.71 -29.43 1.26
C MET A 1 -23.12 -29.05 0.77
N LYS A 2 -24.10 -28.72 1.58
CA LYS A 2 -25.49 -28.39 1.14
C LYS A 2 -25.85 -26.88 1.19
N ARG A 3 -24.88 -25.97 1.38
CA ARG A 3 -25.11 -24.50 1.46
C ARG A 3 -24.42 -23.66 0.35
N LEU A 4 -23.78 -24.33 -0.62
CA LEU A 4 -23.13 -23.64 -1.73
C LEU A 4 -24.09 -22.94 -2.73
N PRO A 5 -25.30 -23.48 -3.03
CA PRO A 5 -26.18 -22.84 -4.01
C PRO A 5 -26.80 -21.51 -3.56
N PHE A 6 -26.89 -21.25 -2.25
CA PHE A 6 -27.49 -20.00 -1.75
C PHE A 6 -26.58 -18.76 -1.97
N ILE A 7 -25.28 -18.94 -1.87
CA ILE A 7 -24.32 -17.85 -2.09
C ILE A 7 -24.24 -17.46 -3.56
N ILE A 8 -24.30 -18.45 -4.46
CA ILE A 8 -24.31 -18.20 -5.91
C ILE A 8 -25.59 -17.48 -6.34
N VAL A 9 -26.72 -17.83 -5.75
CA VAL A 9 -28.01 -17.18 -6.02
C VAL A 9 -28.02 -15.74 -5.47
N LEU A 10 -27.40 -15.49 -4.32
CA LEU A 10 -27.29 -14.13 -3.76
C LEU A 10 -26.35 -13.23 -4.59
N THR A 11 -25.26 -13.78 -5.12
CA THR A 11 -24.35 -13.04 -6.01
C THR A 11 -24.99 -12.73 -7.36
N LEU A 12 -25.78 -13.67 -7.90
CA LEU A 12 -26.53 -13.46 -9.14
C LEU A 12 -27.73 -12.51 -8.94
N ALA A 13 -28.38 -12.55 -7.78
CA ALA A 13 -29.47 -11.61 -7.44
C ALA A 13 -28.93 -10.17 -7.25
N LEU A 14 -27.73 -9.99 -6.65
CA LEU A 14 -27.08 -8.69 -6.56
C LEU A 14 -26.63 -8.15 -7.91
N LEU A 15 -26.20 -9.01 -8.83
CA LEU A 15 -25.92 -8.62 -10.23
C LEU A 15 -27.20 -8.26 -11.01
N GLY A 16 -28.32 -8.90 -10.72
CA GLY A 16 -29.62 -8.63 -11.36
C GLY A 16 -30.27 -7.29 -10.96
N ILE A 17 -29.90 -6.75 -9.78
CA ILE A 17 -30.39 -5.44 -9.30
C ILE A 17 -29.62 -4.27 -9.96
N ILE A 18 -28.47 -4.52 -10.60
CA ILE A 18 -27.57 -3.50 -11.13
C ILE A 18 -27.78 -3.22 -12.63
N LEU A 19 -28.59 -4.01 -13.31
CA LEU A 19 -28.93 -3.81 -14.73
C LEU A 19 -30.39 -3.39 -14.91
N PRO A 20 -30.75 -2.11 -14.84
CA PRO A 20 -31.98 -1.66 -15.43
C PRO A 20 -31.77 -1.60 -16.97
N GLY A 21 -32.44 -2.49 -17.64
CA GLY A 21 -32.59 -2.39 -19.07
C GLY A 21 -33.46 -1.18 -19.44
N GLU A 22 -32.87 -0.05 -19.71
CA GLU A 22 -33.52 1.02 -20.48
C GLU A 22 -32.60 1.43 -21.63
N ALA A 23 -33.08 1.05 -22.82
CA ALA A 23 -32.61 1.59 -24.06
C ALA A 23 -32.83 3.11 -24.03
N LEU A 24 -31.76 3.89 -23.95
CA LEU A 24 -31.82 5.33 -24.16
C LEU A 24 -32.10 5.61 -25.63
N ARG A 25 -33.40 5.77 -25.96
CA ARG A 25 -33.82 6.59 -27.11
C ARG A 25 -33.47 8.04 -26.78
N ALA A 26 -32.52 8.58 -27.50
CA ALA A 26 -32.26 10.00 -27.52
C ALA A 26 -33.50 10.72 -28.06
N GLN A 27 -34.31 11.28 -27.18
CA GLN A 27 -35.32 12.27 -27.56
C GLN A 27 -34.66 13.64 -27.64
N MET A 28 -34.67 14.24 -28.82
CA MET A 28 -34.45 15.67 -29.01
C MET A 28 -35.49 16.47 -28.19
N PRO A 29 -35.09 17.56 -27.51
CA PRO A 29 -36.04 18.45 -26.88
C PRO A 29 -36.80 19.22 -27.95
N PRO A 30 -38.14 19.37 -27.85
CA PRO A 30 -38.93 20.15 -28.76
C PRO A 30 -38.82 21.67 -28.41
N GLY A 31 -38.58 22.46 -29.46
CA GLY A 31 -39.11 23.80 -29.51
C GLY A 31 -38.37 24.90 -28.78
N MET A 32 -37.31 25.42 -29.37
CA MET A 32 -36.98 26.83 -29.16
C MET A 32 -37.74 27.67 -30.19
N ALA A 33 -38.78 28.32 -29.71
CA ALA A 33 -39.49 29.35 -30.47
C ALA A 33 -38.51 30.49 -30.83
N ILE A 34 -38.37 30.74 -32.10
CA ILE A 34 -37.60 31.85 -32.66
C ILE A 34 -38.32 33.18 -32.32
N ARG A 35 -37.74 33.96 -31.41
CA ARG A 35 -38.15 35.35 -31.21
C ARG A 35 -37.61 36.18 -32.38
N LYS A 36 -38.49 36.65 -33.23
CA LYS A 36 -38.20 37.64 -34.25
C LYS A 36 -37.93 38.97 -33.58
N GLU A 37 -36.69 39.46 -33.64
CA GLU A 37 -36.37 40.89 -33.52
C GLU A 37 -35.16 41.23 -34.39
N GLY A 38 -35.36 42.13 -35.31
CA GLY A 38 -34.46 43.17 -35.79
C GLY A 38 -33.37 42.76 -36.77
N GLY A 39 -33.56 43.06 -38.04
CA GLY A 39 -32.48 43.26 -39.01
C GLY A 39 -31.71 42.03 -39.44
N LYS A 40 -32.14 41.31 -40.46
CA LYS A 40 -31.41 40.15 -41.04
C LYS A 40 -30.02 40.58 -41.51
N LYS A 41 -28.97 40.28 -40.65
CA LYS A 41 -27.61 40.24 -41.18
C LYS A 41 -27.50 39.02 -42.11
N PRO A 42 -26.91 39.18 -43.30
CA PRO A 42 -26.78 38.06 -44.23
C PRO A 42 -26.00 36.89 -43.59
N LEU A 43 -26.60 35.73 -43.61
CA LEU A 43 -26.03 34.51 -42.99
C LEU A 43 -25.61 33.55 -44.08
N ALA A 44 -24.40 33.01 -43.99
CA ALA A 44 -23.86 31.94 -44.81
C ALA A 44 -23.62 30.68 -43.96
N TYR A 45 -23.90 29.55 -44.56
CA TYR A 45 -23.58 28.22 -43.98
C TYR A 45 -22.70 27.47 -44.93
N VAL A 46 -21.76 26.69 -44.38
CA VAL A 46 -20.97 25.73 -45.15
C VAL A 46 -21.45 24.35 -44.78
N ALA A 47 -21.92 23.56 -45.76
CA ALA A 47 -22.21 22.16 -45.53
C ALA A 47 -21.56 21.34 -46.63
N GLY A 48 -21.18 20.14 -46.30
CA GLY A 48 -20.51 19.28 -47.28
C GLY A 48 -20.40 17.82 -46.84
N THR A 49 -19.82 17.04 -47.72
CA THR A 49 -19.50 15.64 -47.46
C THR A 49 -18.00 15.44 -47.69
N VAL A 50 -17.38 14.71 -46.80
CA VAL A 50 -15.99 14.29 -46.91
C VAL A 50 -16.00 12.79 -47.21
N TYR A 51 -15.22 12.38 -48.18
CA TYR A 51 -14.97 10.98 -48.52
C TYR A 51 -13.49 10.66 -48.22
N LEU A 52 -13.25 9.41 -47.92
CA LEU A 52 -11.93 8.85 -47.76
C LEU A 52 -11.63 7.99 -49.00
N SER A 53 -10.56 8.32 -49.71
CA SER A 53 -10.11 7.51 -50.84
C SER A 53 -9.34 6.32 -50.30
N PRO A 54 -9.69 5.07 -50.67
CA PRO A 54 -8.99 3.87 -50.28
C PRO A 54 -7.58 3.80 -50.88
N GLU A 55 -6.74 2.92 -50.31
CA GLU A 55 -5.37 2.69 -50.79
C GLU A 55 -5.39 1.99 -52.18
N ASP A 56 -6.36 1.12 -52.41
CA ASP A 56 -6.60 0.43 -53.68
C ASP A 56 -7.59 1.23 -54.53
N PRO A 57 -7.19 1.66 -55.75
CA PRO A 57 -8.08 2.42 -56.63
C PRO A 57 -9.33 1.64 -57.13
N THR A 58 -9.38 0.33 -56.89
CA THR A 58 -10.54 -0.52 -57.28
C THR A 58 -11.64 -0.56 -56.21
N GLU A 59 -11.38 -0.07 -55.03
CA GLU A 59 -12.35 0.01 -53.93
C GLU A 59 -13.15 1.33 -54.00
N SER A 60 -14.37 1.31 -53.50
CA SER A 60 -15.25 2.48 -53.47
C SER A 60 -14.84 3.43 -52.35
N GLU A 61 -14.97 4.75 -52.64
CA GLU A 61 -14.75 5.79 -51.61
C GLU A 61 -15.73 5.63 -50.43
N GLU A 62 -15.23 5.70 -49.22
CA GLU A 62 -16.03 5.59 -47.99
C GLU A 62 -16.32 6.96 -47.36
N PRO A 63 -17.49 7.15 -46.69
CA PRO A 63 -17.77 8.38 -45.96
C PRO A 63 -16.70 8.65 -44.89
N GLY A 64 -16.15 9.85 -44.92
CA GLY A 64 -15.13 10.29 -43.94
C GLY A 64 -15.74 10.60 -42.59
N VAL A 65 -15.90 9.57 -41.76
CA VAL A 65 -16.46 9.70 -40.39
C VAL A 65 -15.44 10.28 -39.43
N GLY A 66 -15.83 11.33 -38.71
CA GLY A 66 -14.95 11.87 -37.66
C GLY A 66 -13.86 12.83 -38.19
N VAL A 67 -13.91 13.26 -39.43
CA VAL A 67 -12.98 14.24 -39.98
C VAL A 67 -13.16 15.60 -39.31
N ALA A 68 -12.08 16.18 -38.83
CA ALA A 68 -12.09 17.52 -38.22
C ALA A 68 -12.16 18.57 -39.34
N VAL A 69 -13.16 19.44 -39.29
CA VAL A 69 -13.38 20.56 -40.21
C VAL A 69 -13.18 21.87 -39.46
N THR A 70 -12.19 22.64 -39.85
CA THR A 70 -11.88 23.96 -39.28
C THR A 70 -12.20 25.04 -40.32
N VAL A 71 -13.06 25.98 -39.99
CA VAL A 71 -13.45 27.08 -40.89
C VAL A 71 -13.02 28.41 -40.28
N ILE A 72 -12.14 29.10 -40.96
CA ILE A 72 -11.70 30.46 -40.59
C ILE A 72 -12.43 31.45 -41.47
N GLY A 73 -13.23 32.29 -40.85
CA GLY A 73 -14.04 33.28 -41.61
C GLY A 73 -14.66 34.37 -40.71
N LYS A 74 -15.33 35.33 -41.30
CA LYS A 74 -16.02 36.36 -40.48
C LYS A 74 -17.29 35.78 -39.89
N ARG A 75 -17.50 35.96 -38.61
CA ARG A 75 -18.73 35.57 -37.91
C ARG A 75 -19.85 36.58 -38.18
N ALA A 76 -21.01 36.11 -38.55
CA ALA A 76 -22.15 36.98 -38.93
C ALA A 76 -22.63 37.90 -37.78
N SER A 77 -22.49 37.42 -36.50
CA SER A 77 -22.93 38.18 -35.34
C SER A 77 -21.99 39.34 -34.97
N THR A 78 -20.67 39.19 -35.15
CA THR A 78 -19.63 40.09 -34.68
C THR A 78 -18.89 40.79 -35.83
N ALA A 79 -19.01 40.30 -37.07
CA ALA A 79 -18.25 40.69 -38.28
C ALA A 79 -16.70 40.57 -38.07
N ARG A 80 -16.24 39.91 -37.02
CA ARG A 80 -14.80 39.66 -36.75
C ARG A 80 -14.40 38.32 -37.32
N LEU A 81 -13.12 38.18 -37.65
CA LEU A 81 -12.53 36.91 -38.05
C LEU A 81 -12.57 35.96 -36.86
N ASP A 82 -13.10 34.77 -37.07
CA ASP A 82 -13.24 33.71 -36.02
C ASP A 82 -12.96 32.34 -36.63
N THR A 83 -12.64 31.37 -35.78
CA THR A 83 -12.38 30.00 -36.17
C THR A 83 -13.50 29.11 -35.63
N LEU A 84 -14.24 28.47 -36.54
CA LEU A 84 -15.31 27.57 -36.21
C LEU A 84 -14.87 26.14 -36.48
N TYR A 85 -15.28 25.24 -35.60
CA TYR A 85 -14.92 23.81 -35.69
C TYR A 85 -16.18 22.97 -35.86
N ALA A 86 -16.12 21.98 -36.75
CA ALA A 86 -17.09 20.93 -36.89
C ALA A 86 -16.42 19.58 -37.09
N GLN A 87 -17.17 18.52 -36.97
CA GLN A 87 -16.71 17.15 -37.21
C GLN A 87 -17.75 16.47 -38.09
N THR A 88 -17.31 15.66 -39.05
CA THR A 88 -18.21 14.90 -39.93
C THR A 88 -18.93 13.79 -39.18
N GLY A 89 -20.21 13.63 -39.47
CA GLY A 89 -21.05 12.56 -38.91
C GLY A 89 -20.78 11.17 -39.52
N PRO A 90 -21.59 10.15 -39.14
CA PRO A 90 -21.47 8.78 -39.67
C PRO A 90 -21.63 8.66 -41.19
N ASP A 91 -22.27 9.62 -41.83
CA ASP A 91 -22.47 9.72 -43.26
C ASP A 91 -21.44 10.62 -43.96
N GLY A 92 -20.38 10.99 -43.29
CA GLY A 92 -19.33 11.88 -43.77
C GLY A 92 -19.75 13.35 -43.92
N ARG A 93 -20.94 13.73 -43.47
CA ARG A 93 -21.48 15.09 -43.63
C ARG A 93 -21.12 16.00 -42.46
N PHE A 94 -20.95 17.28 -42.77
CA PHE A 94 -20.75 18.34 -41.77
C PHE A 94 -21.55 19.59 -42.15
N VAL A 95 -21.82 20.42 -41.14
CA VAL A 95 -22.44 21.73 -41.30
C VAL A 95 -21.80 22.74 -40.37
N VAL A 96 -21.38 23.88 -40.88
CA VAL A 96 -20.88 25.02 -40.08
C VAL A 96 -21.79 26.22 -40.35
N MET A 97 -22.36 26.75 -39.26
CA MET A 97 -23.32 27.85 -39.33
C MET A 97 -22.75 29.12 -38.71
N GLY A 98 -23.36 30.27 -38.96
CA GLY A 98 -23.05 31.54 -38.30
C GLY A 98 -21.94 32.33 -38.96
N LEU A 99 -21.59 32.06 -40.19
CA LEU A 99 -20.63 32.79 -41.01
C LEU A 99 -21.30 33.99 -41.71
N ALA A 100 -20.56 35.03 -41.98
CA ALA A 100 -20.92 36.09 -42.88
C ALA A 100 -20.50 35.72 -44.32
N PRO A 101 -21.25 36.15 -45.35
CA PRO A 101 -20.79 36.06 -46.74
C PRO A 101 -19.42 36.70 -46.92
N GLY A 102 -18.56 36.08 -47.70
CA GLY A 102 -17.18 36.55 -47.91
C GLY A 102 -16.18 35.38 -48.02
N GLU A 103 -14.91 35.72 -48.02
CA GLU A 103 -13.85 34.72 -48.12
C GLU A 103 -13.69 33.93 -46.83
N VAL A 104 -13.58 32.62 -46.94
CA VAL A 104 -13.29 31.69 -45.85
C VAL A 104 -12.20 30.71 -46.23
N PHE A 105 -11.48 30.24 -45.24
CA PHE A 105 -10.49 29.19 -45.40
C PHE A 105 -10.98 27.97 -44.62
N ILE A 106 -11.09 26.84 -45.28
CA ILE A 106 -11.60 25.60 -44.73
C ILE A 106 -10.48 24.57 -44.75
N ARG A 107 -10.23 23.92 -43.62
CA ARG A 107 -9.23 22.86 -43.44
C ARG A 107 -9.92 21.59 -43.01
N PHE A 108 -9.58 20.49 -43.66
CA PHE A 108 -10.02 19.13 -43.35
C PHE A 108 -8.83 18.30 -42.94
N SER A 109 -8.89 17.70 -41.73
CA SER A 109 -7.80 16.88 -41.19
C SER A 109 -8.33 15.61 -40.55
N MET A 110 -7.63 14.51 -40.82
CA MET A 110 -7.89 13.20 -40.23
C MET A 110 -6.57 12.44 -40.09
N LEU A 111 -6.39 11.73 -38.98
CA LEU A 111 -5.18 10.94 -38.74
C LEU A 111 -5.03 9.83 -39.79
N GLY A 112 -3.88 9.79 -40.45
CA GLY A 112 -3.57 8.81 -41.49
C GLY A 112 -3.90 9.31 -42.92
N TYR A 113 -4.48 10.49 -43.08
CA TYR A 113 -4.83 11.10 -44.36
C TYR A 113 -4.09 12.42 -44.58
N GLU A 114 -3.91 12.81 -45.84
CA GLU A 114 -3.33 14.11 -46.22
C GLU A 114 -4.32 15.22 -45.85
N GLU A 115 -3.83 16.21 -45.16
CA GLU A 115 -4.61 17.41 -44.82
C GLU A 115 -4.95 18.19 -46.08
N GLN A 116 -6.23 18.50 -46.27
CA GLN A 116 -6.68 19.36 -47.37
C GLN A 116 -7.17 20.71 -46.84
N SER A 117 -6.74 21.75 -47.51
CA SER A 117 -7.18 23.13 -47.26
C SER A 117 -7.75 23.77 -48.49
N ARG A 118 -8.86 24.47 -48.35
CA ARG A 118 -9.54 25.16 -49.45
C ARG A 118 -9.98 26.55 -49.08
N ALA A 119 -9.59 27.52 -49.86
CA ALA A 119 -10.19 28.86 -49.79
C ALA A 119 -11.40 28.96 -50.67
N MET A 120 -12.50 29.52 -50.17
CA MET A 120 -13.70 29.71 -50.98
C MET A 120 -14.44 31.02 -50.56
N LYS A 121 -15.21 31.61 -51.50
CA LYS A 121 -16.04 32.78 -51.24
C LYS A 121 -17.48 32.31 -50.99
N LEU A 122 -17.96 32.55 -49.74
CA LEU A 122 -19.35 32.19 -49.40
C LEU A 122 -20.33 33.21 -49.95
N ALA A 123 -21.37 32.72 -50.62
CA ALA A 123 -22.57 33.45 -50.88
C ALA A 123 -23.55 33.38 -49.70
N GLU A 124 -24.53 34.26 -49.65
CA GLU A 124 -25.61 34.16 -48.67
C GLU A 124 -26.38 32.84 -48.83
N GLY A 125 -26.67 32.18 -47.71
CA GLY A 125 -27.33 30.90 -47.70
C GLY A 125 -26.36 29.70 -47.66
N LEU A 126 -26.77 28.60 -48.26
CA LEU A 126 -26.07 27.30 -48.22
C LEU A 126 -24.96 27.22 -49.25
N ASN A 127 -23.73 27.06 -48.81
CA ASN A 127 -22.55 26.78 -49.65
C ASN A 127 -22.15 25.31 -49.49
N LYS A 128 -22.11 24.54 -50.60
CA LYS A 128 -21.80 23.12 -50.60
C LYS A 128 -20.33 22.86 -50.91
N VAL A 129 -19.73 21.93 -50.18
CA VAL A 129 -18.35 21.50 -50.36
C VAL A 129 -18.26 19.99 -50.38
N LEU A 130 -17.54 19.46 -51.37
CA LEU A 130 -17.20 18.04 -51.49
C LEU A 130 -15.65 17.91 -51.39
N VAL A 131 -15.19 17.00 -50.58
CA VAL A 131 -13.74 16.78 -50.34
C VAL A 131 -13.45 15.30 -50.26
N ASN A 132 -12.39 14.86 -50.96
CA ASN A 132 -11.86 13.51 -50.83
C ASN A 132 -10.49 13.58 -50.19
N LEU A 133 -10.34 13.00 -49.02
CA LEU A 133 -9.04 12.86 -48.33
C LEU A 133 -8.32 11.62 -48.83
N ARG A 134 -7.05 11.78 -49.23
CA ARG A 134 -6.19 10.68 -49.68
C ARG A 134 -5.37 10.15 -48.52
N ILE A 135 -5.09 8.86 -48.48
CA ILE A 135 -4.20 8.24 -47.53
C ILE A 135 -2.80 8.86 -47.68
N ARG A 136 -2.24 9.28 -46.59
CA ARG A 136 -0.86 9.80 -46.51
C ARG A 136 0.12 8.63 -46.71
N LYS A 137 0.70 8.49 -47.87
CA LYS A 137 1.79 7.55 -48.11
C LYS A 137 3.06 8.12 -47.50
N GLU A 138 3.41 7.66 -46.36
CA GLU A 138 4.78 7.84 -45.86
C GLU A 138 5.68 6.85 -46.59
N THR A 139 6.40 7.29 -47.58
CA THR A 139 7.62 6.59 -48.05
C THR A 139 8.60 6.63 -46.90
N LEU A 140 8.79 5.48 -46.28
CA LEU A 140 9.87 5.25 -45.31
C LEU A 140 11.19 5.31 -46.04
N ASP A 141 11.76 6.50 -46.25
CA ASP A 141 13.18 6.65 -46.43
C ASP A 141 13.84 6.26 -45.11
N ALA A 142 14.63 5.22 -45.16
CA ALA A 142 15.34 4.67 -44.03
C ALA A 142 16.43 5.62 -43.51
N ALA A 143 16.00 6.68 -42.86
CA ALA A 143 16.77 7.37 -41.84
C ALA A 143 15.98 7.24 -40.55
N VAL A 144 16.34 6.24 -39.75
CA VAL A 144 15.92 6.16 -38.35
C VAL A 144 16.56 7.36 -37.64
N LYS A 145 15.93 8.51 -37.71
CA LYS A 145 16.12 9.58 -36.75
C LYS A 145 15.46 9.10 -35.49
N GLU A 146 16.22 8.50 -34.59
CA GLU A 146 15.76 8.29 -33.22
C GLU A 146 15.50 9.68 -32.64
N GLU A 147 14.28 10.16 -32.80
CA GLU A 147 13.81 11.29 -32.02
C GLU A 147 13.77 10.80 -30.58
N SER A 148 14.66 11.30 -29.74
CA SER A 148 14.65 11.05 -28.32
C SER A 148 13.35 11.66 -27.76
N VAL A 149 12.33 10.82 -27.58
CA VAL A 149 11.12 11.25 -26.89
C VAL A 149 11.49 11.53 -25.45
N ASN A 150 11.33 12.75 -24.99
CA ASN A 150 11.61 13.14 -23.63
C ASN A 150 10.79 12.29 -22.66
N THR A 151 11.47 11.57 -21.79
CA THR A 151 10.82 10.68 -20.82
C THR A 151 10.06 11.46 -19.78
N VAL A 152 10.55 12.66 -19.42
CA VAL A 152 9.99 13.49 -18.36
C VAL A 152 10.06 14.95 -18.75
N SER A 153 9.02 15.71 -18.45
CA SER A 153 8.99 17.17 -18.52
C SER A 153 8.45 17.73 -17.20
N VAL A 154 8.85 18.95 -16.87
CA VAL A 154 8.35 19.66 -15.68
C VAL A 154 7.62 20.94 -16.13
N LYS A 155 6.41 21.14 -15.64
CA LYS A 155 5.61 22.33 -15.91
C LYS A 155 5.12 22.92 -14.58
N GLY A 156 5.72 24.01 -14.18
CA GLY A 156 5.45 24.58 -12.84
C GLY A 156 5.80 23.58 -11.74
N ASP A 157 4.82 23.21 -10.94
CA ASP A 157 4.91 22.23 -9.86
C ASP A 157 4.59 20.78 -10.29
N THR A 158 4.32 20.57 -11.58
CA THR A 158 3.87 19.26 -12.10
C THR A 158 4.98 18.56 -12.88
N ILE A 159 5.30 17.34 -12.50
CA ILE A 159 6.18 16.43 -13.24
C ILE A 159 5.32 15.62 -14.20
N ILE A 160 5.64 15.66 -15.49
CA ILE A 160 4.91 14.96 -16.54
C ILE A 160 5.78 13.86 -17.11
N PHE A 161 5.36 12.63 -16.96
CA PHE A 161 5.99 11.46 -17.55
C PHE A 161 5.27 11.09 -18.85
N HIS A 162 6.01 10.94 -19.92
CA HIS A 162 5.47 10.59 -21.24
C HIS A 162 5.54 9.07 -21.45
N ALA A 163 4.37 8.42 -21.49
CA ALA A 163 4.31 6.96 -21.64
C ALA A 163 4.91 6.45 -22.95
N ALA A 164 4.93 7.29 -24.00
CA ALA A 164 5.54 6.95 -25.28
C ALA A 164 7.05 6.71 -25.20
N ALA A 165 7.73 7.31 -24.20
CA ALA A 165 9.16 7.11 -23.97
C ALA A 165 9.46 5.77 -23.27
N VAL A 166 8.45 5.14 -22.69
CA VAL A 166 8.58 3.86 -21.97
C VAL A 166 8.13 2.71 -22.88
N LYS A 167 9.01 1.73 -23.02
CA LYS A 167 8.74 0.56 -23.87
C LYS A 167 7.95 -0.50 -23.11
N VAL A 168 6.63 -0.57 -23.38
CA VAL A 168 5.70 -1.55 -22.75
C VAL A 168 5.19 -2.56 -23.77
N ASN A 169 4.85 -3.75 -23.29
CA ASN A 169 4.26 -4.82 -24.10
C ASN A 169 2.73 -4.77 -24.04
N LYS A 170 2.08 -5.36 -25.05
CA LYS A 170 0.64 -5.52 -25.06
C LYS A 170 0.18 -6.36 -23.84
N GLY A 171 -0.86 -5.87 -23.15
CA GLY A 171 -1.41 -6.53 -21.98
C GLY A 171 -0.70 -6.17 -20.67
N GLU A 172 0.28 -5.25 -20.67
CA GLU A 172 0.82 -4.62 -19.46
C GLU A 172 -0.10 -3.51 -18.94
N ASN A 173 0.11 -3.06 -17.70
CA ASN A 173 -0.70 -2.04 -17.06
C ASN A 173 0.09 -0.77 -16.78
N ALA A 174 -0.59 0.28 -16.33
CA ALA A 174 0.04 1.56 -15.99
C ALA A 174 1.17 1.42 -14.95
N ILE A 175 1.05 0.47 -14.03
CA ILE A 175 2.10 0.18 -13.04
C ILE A 175 3.44 -0.20 -13.71
N ASP A 176 3.38 -0.97 -14.81
CA ASP A 176 4.59 -1.39 -15.54
C ASP A 176 5.27 -0.22 -16.25
N ILE A 177 4.53 0.86 -16.58
CA ILE A 177 5.08 2.12 -17.06
C ILE A 177 5.73 2.87 -15.90
N ILE A 178 5.00 3.03 -14.79
CA ILE A 178 5.43 3.82 -13.63
C ILE A 178 6.68 3.24 -13.01
N GLU A 179 6.80 1.93 -12.94
CA GLU A 179 8.01 1.26 -12.46
C GLU A 179 9.28 1.59 -13.26
N GLN A 180 9.13 2.02 -14.52
CA GLN A 180 10.24 2.39 -15.38
C GLN A 180 10.55 3.89 -15.35
N MET A 181 9.86 4.66 -14.51
CA MET A 181 10.07 6.10 -14.37
C MET A 181 11.14 6.40 -13.35
N PRO A 182 12.04 7.34 -13.62
CA PRO A 182 13.06 7.75 -12.65
C PRO A 182 12.43 8.44 -11.44
N GLY A 183 12.97 8.18 -10.24
CA GLY A 183 12.48 8.74 -8.99
C GLY A 183 11.15 8.14 -8.50
N VAL A 184 10.71 7.04 -9.12
CA VAL A 184 9.51 6.31 -8.70
C VAL A 184 9.93 4.97 -8.11
N GLU A 185 9.41 4.69 -6.91
CA GLU A 185 9.57 3.41 -6.24
C GLU A 185 8.19 2.75 -6.08
N VAL A 186 8.07 1.51 -6.55
CA VAL A 186 6.85 0.72 -6.47
C VAL A 186 7.07 -0.45 -5.53
N THR A 187 6.23 -0.53 -4.52
CA THR A 187 6.15 -1.67 -3.60
C THR A 187 4.90 -2.49 -3.88
N THR A 188 4.68 -3.55 -3.14
CA THR A 188 3.42 -4.33 -3.24
C THR A 188 2.18 -3.55 -2.77
N GLU A 189 2.36 -2.54 -1.93
CA GLU A 189 1.28 -1.83 -1.24
C GLU A 189 1.16 -0.35 -1.64
N SER A 190 2.24 0.25 -2.14
CA SER A 190 2.29 1.69 -2.42
C SER A 190 3.18 2.04 -3.61
N VAL A 191 2.95 3.22 -4.14
CA VAL A 191 3.83 3.90 -5.07
C VAL A 191 4.31 5.19 -4.42
N THR A 192 5.60 5.45 -4.47
CA THR A 192 6.19 6.72 -4.07
C THR A 192 6.78 7.42 -5.27
N VAL A 193 6.65 8.72 -5.32
CA VAL A 193 7.29 9.59 -6.31
C VAL A 193 8.13 10.60 -5.55
N LEU A 194 9.42 10.59 -5.79
CA LEU A 194 10.40 11.44 -5.08
C LEU A 194 10.29 11.31 -3.56
N GLY A 195 10.15 10.06 -3.06
CA GLY A 195 10.04 9.75 -1.63
C GLY A 195 8.67 9.98 -1.02
N GLU A 196 7.71 10.54 -1.76
CA GLU A 196 6.36 10.79 -1.27
C GLU A 196 5.37 9.75 -1.75
N THR A 197 4.59 9.22 -0.83
CA THR A 197 3.55 8.23 -1.14
C THR A 197 2.41 8.89 -1.90
N VAL A 198 2.07 8.31 -3.05
CA VAL A 198 0.91 8.70 -3.85
C VAL A 198 -0.38 8.34 -3.11
N GLN A 199 -1.21 9.35 -2.83
CA GLN A 199 -2.47 9.16 -2.11
C GLN A 199 -3.64 8.88 -3.06
N ASN A 200 -3.67 9.56 -4.22
CA ASN A 200 -4.75 9.42 -5.19
C ASN A 200 -4.21 9.23 -6.60
N VAL A 201 -4.94 8.47 -7.42
CA VAL A 201 -4.69 8.34 -8.85
C VAL A 201 -5.95 8.76 -9.62
N TYR A 202 -5.81 9.80 -10.40
CA TYR A 202 -6.83 10.25 -11.35
C TYR A 202 -6.60 9.61 -12.71
N VAL A 203 -7.69 9.34 -13.42
CA VAL A 203 -7.66 8.90 -14.81
C VAL A 203 -8.53 9.87 -15.60
N ASP A 204 -7.92 10.61 -16.53
CA ASP A 204 -8.57 11.71 -17.28
C ASP A 204 -9.24 12.75 -16.37
N GLY A 205 -8.62 13.02 -15.21
CA GLY A 205 -9.10 13.94 -14.20
C GLY A 205 -10.16 13.35 -13.25
N ALA A 206 -10.59 12.10 -13.42
CA ALA A 206 -11.58 11.45 -12.57
C ALA A 206 -10.94 10.47 -11.59
N LEU A 207 -11.40 10.47 -10.33
CA LEU A 207 -10.96 9.52 -9.29
C LEU A 207 -11.72 8.18 -9.47
N LEU A 208 -11.33 7.39 -10.48
CA LEU A 208 -12.08 6.19 -10.87
C LEU A 208 -12.02 5.05 -9.85
N PHE A 209 -10.94 4.97 -9.07
CA PHE A 209 -10.69 3.83 -8.17
C PHE A 209 -10.76 4.21 -6.68
N GLY A 210 -11.35 5.37 -6.35
CA GLY A 210 -11.36 5.89 -4.99
C GLY A 210 -9.93 6.09 -4.47
N ASN A 211 -9.73 5.97 -3.15
CA ASN A 211 -8.43 6.12 -2.50
C ASN A 211 -7.59 4.82 -2.59
N ALA A 212 -7.54 4.18 -3.76
CA ALA A 212 -6.79 2.94 -3.97
C ALA A 212 -5.82 3.07 -5.18
N PRO A 213 -4.68 3.79 -5.02
CA PRO A 213 -3.72 4.05 -6.09
C PRO A 213 -3.23 2.78 -6.78
N MET A 214 -2.86 1.76 -6.01
CA MET A 214 -2.38 0.49 -6.56
C MET A 214 -3.44 -0.22 -7.40
N ARG A 215 -4.72 -0.10 -7.03
CA ARG A 215 -5.82 -0.67 -7.82
C ARG A 215 -5.97 0.04 -9.17
N ALA A 216 -5.84 1.37 -9.19
CA ALA A 216 -5.87 2.14 -10.42
C ALA A 216 -4.74 1.72 -11.36
N LEU A 217 -3.51 1.73 -10.87
CA LEU A 217 -2.30 1.48 -11.65
C LEU A 217 -2.21 0.04 -12.16
N ASN A 218 -2.67 -0.92 -11.37
CA ASN A 218 -2.68 -2.33 -11.73
C ASN A 218 -3.80 -2.71 -12.71
N ASN A 219 -4.80 -1.88 -12.89
CA ASN A 219 -5.95 -2.22 -13.72
C ASN A 219 -6.10 -1.36 -14.98
N LEU A 220 -5.38 -0.24 -15.08
CA LEU A 220 -5.36 0.60 -16.27
C LEU A 220 -4.40 -0.01 -17.31
N PRO A 221 -4.85 -0.33 -18.54
CA PRO A 221 -3.98 -0.86 -19.59
C PRO A 221 -2.87 0.14 -19.95
N ALA A 222 -1.62 -0.34 -20.05
CA ALA A 222 -0.48 0.50 -20.44
C ALA A 222 -0.64 1.10 -21.85
N GLU A 223 -1.30 0.38 -22.74
CA GLU A 223 -1.54 0.81 -24.13
C GLU A 223 -2.39 2.08 -24.21
N GLU A 224 -3.24 2.31 -23.21
CA GLU A 224 -4.14 3.46 -23.15
C GLU A 224 -3.48 4.69 -22.50
N VAL A 225 -2.39 4.51 -21.76
CA VAL A 225 -1.70 5.60 -21.09
C VAL A 225 -0.97 6.49 -22.09
N MET A 226 -1.22 7.78 -22.02
CA MET A 226 -0.56 8.79 -22.85
C MET A 226 0.47 9.58 -22.03
N THR A 227 0.04 10.16 -20.93
CA THR A 227 0.91 10.88 -19.99
C THR A 227 0.51 10.58 -18.55
N ILE A 228 1.49 10.64 -17.65
CA ILE A 228 1.27 10.54 -16.21
C ILE A 228 1.83 11.80 -15.58
N LYS A 229 0.97 12.59 -14.97
CA LYS A 229 1.33 13.82 -14.27
C LYS A 229 1.43 13.54 -12.77
N SER A 230 2.52 13.95 -12.15
CA SER A 230 2.68 13.92 -10.69
C SER A 230 2.74 15.34 -10.16
N TYR A 231 1.84 15.67 -9.25
CA TYR A 231 1.77 16.97 -8.61
C TYR A 231 1.22 16.83 -7.18
N GLU A 232 1.30 17.91 -6.43
CA GLU A 232 0.66 17.99 -5.12
C GLU A 232 -0.64 18.76 -5.21
N GLU A 233 -1.65 18.22 -4.56
CA GLU A 233 -2.92 18.89 -4.38
C GLU A 233 -3.23 19.10 -2.90
N TYR A 234 -4.05 20.06 -2.58
CA TYR A 234 -4.56 20.18 -1.22
C TYR A 234 -5.46 18.98 -0.89
N ALA A 235 -5.28 18.44 0.31
CA ALA A 235 -6.06 17.29 0.77
C ALA A 235 -7.57 17.62 0.83
N ASN A 236 -7.91 18.88 1.11
CA ASN A 236 -9.27 19.37 1.09
C ASN A 236 -9.59 20.03 -0.27
N LYS A 237 -10.50 19.41 -1.01
CA LYS A 237 -10.96 19.88 -2.35
C LYS A 237 -12.35 20.48 -2.33
N ASP A 238 -12.88 20.86 -1.18
CA ASP A 238 -14.18 21.51 -1.12
C ASP A 238 -14.13 22.86 -1.90
N PRO A 239 -14.89 23.03 -3.00
CA PRO A 239 -14.86 24.25 -3.80
C PRO A 239 -15.39 25.47 -3.06
N TYR A 240 -16.09 25.27 -1.95
CA TYR A 240 -16.61 26.34 -1.10
C TYR A 240 -15.62 26.73 0.01
N HIS A 241 -14.54 25.96 0.15
CA HIS A 241 -13.56 26.19 1.19
C HIS A 241 -12.43 27.09 0.67
N LYS A 242 -12.18 28.21 1.35
CA LYS A 242 -10.99 29.00 1.12
C LYS A 242 -9.77 28.24 1.64
N ILE A 243 -8.93 27.80 0.73
CA ILE A 243 -7.72 27.04 1.05
C ILE A 243 -6.70 27.98 1.68
N SER A 244 -6.26 27.66 2.90
CA SER A 244 -5.17 28.38 3.55
C SER A 244 -3.82 27.90 2.99
N LYS A 245 -2.86 28.81 2.85
CA LYS A 245 -1.52 28.48 2.30
C LYS A 245 -0.70 27.52 3.17
N ASN A 246 -1.12 27.25 4.39
CA ASN A 246 -0.51 26.30 5.32
C ASN A 246 -1.26 24.96 5.41
N GLU A 247 -2.24 24.68 4.53
CA GLU A 247 -2.92 23.40 4.51
C GLU A 247 -2.04 22.27 3.96
N THR A 248 -2.31 21.06 4.46
CA THR A 248 -1.60 19.85 4.04
C THR A 248 -1.84 19.57 2.56
N ARG A 249 -0.78 19.33 1.83
CA ARG A 249 -0.81 18.83 0.46
C ARG A 249 -0.53 17.32 0.42
N GLN A 250 -0.99 16.68 -0.63
CA GLN A 250 -0.78 15.26 -0.87
C GLN A 250 -0.33 15.03 -2.30
N ARG A 251 0.58 14.07 -2.47
CA ARG A 251 1.08 13.64 -3.79
C ARG A 251 0.01 12.85 -4.51
N VAL A 252 -0.24 13.21 -5.77
CA VAL A 252 -1.20 12.52 -6.64
C VAL A 252 -0.60 12.24 -8.01
N LEU A 253 -1.17 11.25 -8.70
CA LEU A 253 -0.92 10.98 -10.10
C LEU A 253 -2.20 11.25 -10.90
N ASP A 254 -2.08 11.92 -12.03
CA ASP A 254 -3.16 12.10 -13.01
C ASP A 254 -2.72 11.47 -14.34
N ILE A 255 -3.41 10.43 -14.75
CA ILE A 255 -3.11 9.64 -15.93
C ILE A 255 -4.04 10.07 -17.04
N SER A 256 -3.49 10.65 -18.11
CA SER A 256 -4.26 10.93 -19.31
C SER A 256 -4.28 9.72 -20.23
N THR A 257 -5.47 9.31 -20.68
CA THR A 257 -5.64 8.17 -21.58
C THR A 257 -5.91 8.62 -23.02
N LYS A 258 -5.60 7.74 -23.98
CA LYS A 258 -5.85 8.00 -25.42
C LYS A 258 -7.35 8.08 -25.73
N SER A 259 -8.13 7.20 -25.11
CA SER A 259 -9.56 7.06 -25.36
C SER A 259 -10.41 8.09 -24.62
N LYS A 260 -9.84 8.82 -23.61
CA LYS A 260 -10.60 9.69 -22.69
C LYS A 260 -11.87 9.02 -22.18
N SER A 261 -11.72 7.78 -21.77
CA SER A 261 -12.81 6.90 -21.41
C SER A 261 -13.56 7.36 -20.16
N LYS A 262 -14.88 7.26 -20.21
CA LYS A 262 -15.76 7.52 -19.05
C LYS A 262 -15.90 6.33 -18.11
N GLY A 263 -15.41 5.17 -18.50
CA GLY A 263 -15.46 3.96 -17.66
C GLY A 263 -14.62 2.82 -18.22
N ILE A 264 -14.17 1.97 -17.31
CA ILE A 264 -13.33 0.79 -17.58
C ILE A 264 -14.06 -0.44 -17.08
N PHE A 265 -14.24 -1.43 -17.93
CA PHE A 265 -14.69 -2.76 -17.58
C PHE A 265 -13.55 -3.75 -17.82
N LYS A 266 -13.21 -4.54 -16.80
CA LYS A 266 -12.14 -5.53 -16.88
C LYS A 266 -12.60 -6.85 -16.26
N VAL A 267 -12.34 -7.94 -16.95
CA VAL A 267 -12.49 -9.29 -16.43
C VAL A 267 -11.19 -10.05 -16.63
N LYS A 268 -10.70 -10.69 -15.58
CA LYS A 268 -9.55 -11.57 -15.63
C LYS A 268 -9.90 -12.89 -14.95
N ALA A 269 -9.65 -13.98 -15.63
CA ALA A 269 -9.79 -15.34 -15.09
C ALA A 269 -8.45 -16.06 -15.19
N LEU A 270 -8.13 -16.84 -14.16
CA LEU A 270 -6.94 -17.67 -14.06
C LEU A 270 -7.37 -19.08 -13.68
N ALA A 271 -6.89 -20.06 -14.39
CA ALA A 271 -6.91 -21.47 -13.99
C ALA A 271 -5.49 -22.04 -14.06
N GLY A 272 -5.04 -22.67 -13.01
CA GLY A 272 -3.72 -23.27 -12.94
C GLY A 272 -3.76 -24.60 -12.17
N ALA A 273 -3.03 -25.55 -12.68
CA ALA A 273 -2.85 -26.86 -12.09
C ALA A 273 -1.37 -27.28 -12.19
N GLY A 274 -0.90 -28.00 -11.21
CA GLY A 274 0.49 -28.41 -11.15
C GLY A 274 0.74 -29.47 -10.08
N PHE A 275 2.01 -29.71 -9.81
CA PHE A 275 2.43 -30.72 -8.85
C PHE A 275 3.82 -30.42 -8.29
N ASP A 276 4.06 -30.85 -7.06
CA ASP A 276 5.38 -30.87 -6.45
C ASP A 276 6.22 -31.97 -7.09
N THR A 277 7.49 -31.65 -7.30
CA THR A 277 8.43 -32.63 -7.93
C THR A 277 9.39 -33.22 -6.92
N ASP A 278 9.32 -32.84 -5.65
CA ASP A 278 10.31 -33.14 -4.62
C ASP A 278 9.86 -34.18 -3.56
N THR A 279 8.60 -34.51 -3.52
CA THR A 279 8.07 -35.40 -2.50
C THR A 279 7.76 -36.77 -3.07
N SER A 280 7.95 -37.84 -2.26
CA SER A 280 7.54 -39.21 -2.59
C SER A 280 6.03 -39.32 -2.93
N PHE A 281 5.25 -38.32 -2.54
CA PHE A 281 3.85 -38.14 -2.89
C PHE A 281 3.73 -36.80 -3.62
N HIS A 282 3.59 -36.83 -4.95
CA HIS A 282 3.38 -35.66 -5.78
C HIS A 282 2.12 -34.91 -5.34
N LYS A 283 2.29 -33.86 -4.53
CA LYS A 283 1.19 -33.07 -4.04
C LYS A 283 0.62 -32.21 -5.17
N PHE A 284 -0.69 -32.32 -5.39
CA PHE A 284 -1.38 -31.52 -6.39
C PHE A 284 -1.38 -30.04 -5.99
N ARG A 285 -0.94 -29.17 -6.90
CA ARG A 285 -0.93 -27.74 -6.77
C ARG A 285 -1.97 -27.11 -7.67
N TYR A 286 -2.68 -26.11 -7.15
CA TYR A 286 -3.69 -25.40 -7.93
C TYR A 286 -3.67 -23.90 -7.63
N ALA A 287 -4.05 -23.10 -8.63
CA ALA A 287 -4.29 -21.68 -8.51
C ALA A 287 -5.43 -21.29 -9.44
N THR A 288 -6.53 -20.84 -8.89
CA THR A 288 -7.69 -20.39 -9.65
C THR A 288 -8.06 -18.99 -9.20
N GLY A 289 -8.39 -18.13 -10.13
CA GLY A 289 -8.74 -16.76 -9.83
C GLY A 289 -9.75 -16.21 -10.81
N PHE A 290 -10.64 -15.38 -10.30
CA PHE A 290 -11.57 -14.58 -11.08
C PHE A 290 -11.60 -13.16 -10.52
N ASN A 291 -11.47 -12.18 -11.37
CA ASN A 291 -11.61 -10.78 -11.02
C ASN A 291 -12.44 -10.07 -12.09
N ALA A 292 -13.54 -9.49 -11.66
CA ALA A 292 -14.36 -8.62 -12.50
C ALA A 292 -14.43 -7.24 -11.87
N MET A 293 -14.28 -6.21 -12.66
CA MET A 293 -14.30 -4.83 -12.21
C MET A 293 -14.96 -3.93 -13.24
N TYR A 294 -15.82 -3.07 -12.76
CA TYR A 294 -16.31 -1.92 -13.49
C TYR A 294 -15.98 -0.65 -12.72
N SER A 295 -15.41 0.33 -13.38
CA SER A 295 -15.06 1.61 -12.75
C SER A 295 -15.42 2.77 -13.68
N SER A 296 -16.24 3.67 -13.20
CA SER A 296 -16.59 4.94 -13.82
C SER A 296 -16.56 6.06 -12.79
N GLU A 297 -16.78 7.27 -13.22
CA GLU A 297 -16.84 8.44 -12.34
C GLU A 297 -17.91 8.30 -11.23
N THR A 298 -19.02 7.64 -11.55
CA THR A 298 -20.19 7.53 -10.66
C THR A 298 -20.35 6.16 -9.99
N LEU A 299 -19.78 5.10 -10.57
CA LEU A 299 -19.98 3.73 -10.07
C LEU A 299 -18.67 2.94 -10.13
N HIS A 300 -18.33 2.31 -9.01
CA HIS A 300 -17.27 1.33 -8.91
C HIS A 300 -17.87 0.03 -8.39
N ALA A 301 -17.65 -1.06 -9.12
CA ALA A 301 -18.05 -2.39 -8.71
C ALA A 301 -16.88 -3.36 -8.92
N SER A 302 -16.65 -4.25 -7.98
CA SER A 302 -15.61 -5.28 -8.10
C SER A 302 -16.05 -6.58 -7.47
N ALA A 303 -15.67 -7.68 -8.09
CA ALA A 303 -15.84 -9.03 -7.56
C ALA A 303 -14.54 -9.79 -7.78
N THR A 304 -14.03 -10.43 -6.75
CA THR A 304 -12.81 -11.23 -6.79
C THR A 304 -13.05 -12.58 -6.12
N LEU A 305 -12.60 -13.64 -6.75
CA LEU A 305 -12.54 -14.99 -6.20
C LEU A 305 -11.13 -15.53 -6.41
N THR A 306 -10.54 -16.11 -5.39
CA THR A 306 -9.27 -16.83 -5.50
C THR A 306 -9.31 -18.12 -4.70
N LEU A 307 -8.77 -19.17 -5.30
CA LEU A 307 -8.55 -20.47 -4.66
C LEU A 307 -7.13 -20.90 -5.00
N ASN A 308 -6.29 -21.13 -4.02
CA ASN A 308 -4.94 -21.62 -4.29
C ASN A 308 -4.36 -22.40 -3.10
N ASN A 309 -3.35 -23.23 -3.40
CA ASN A 309 -2.51 -23.90 -2.40
C ASN A 309 -1.02 -23.70 -2.70
N ILE A 310 -0.68 -22.55 -3.25
CA ILE A 310 0.69 -22.15 -3.56
C ILE A 310 1.00 -20.79 -2.97
N ASN A 311 2.23 -20.60 -2.51
CA ASN A 311 2.72 -19.29 -2.05
C ASN A 311 3.33 -18.52 -3.23
N ASP A 312 2.51 -18.17 -4.22
CA ASP A 312 2.99 -17.52 -5.42
C ASP A 312 2.70 -16.01 -5.43
N ASN A 313 3.76 -15.23 -5.26
CA ASN A 313 3.70 -13.78 -5.40
C ASN A 313 3.55 -13.32 -6.86
N THR A 314 3.74 -14.18 -7.85
CA THR A 314 3.61 -13.82 -9.28
C THR A 314 2.17 -13.56 -9.68
N ILE A 315 1.20 -14.10 -8.94
CA ILE A 315 -0.22 -13.74 -9.10
C ILE A 315 -0.46 -12.26 -8.76
N LYS A 316 0.36 -11.67 -7.88
CA LYS A 316 0.33 -10.23 -7.54
C LYS A 316 0.94 -9.32 -8.61
N GLN A 317 1.88 -9.82 -9.39
CA GLN A 317 2.76 -8.98 -10.22
C GLN A 317 2.15 -8.46 -11.52
N ARG A 318 0.97 -8.92 -11.94
CA ARG A 318 0.36 -8.49 -13.21
C ARG A 318 -1.09 -8.07 -13.08
N GLY A 319 -1.33 -7.03 -12.28
CA GLY A 319 -2.50 -6.18 -12.44
C GLY A 319 -3.87 -6.73 -12.09
N ALA A 320 -3.95 -7.86 -11.42
CA ALA A 320 -5.10 -8.23 -10.64
C ALA A 320 -4.57 -8.77 -9.32
N SER A 321 -4.79 -8.06 -8.23
CA SER A 321 -4.61 -8.67 -6.93
C SER A 321 -5.74 -9.69 -6.73
N PHE A 322 -5.53 -10.89 -7.23
CA PHE A 322 -6.18 -12.03 -6.61
C PHE A 322 -5.65 -12.02 -5.17
N GLY A 323 -6.53 -11.93 -4.17
CA GLY A 323 -6.11 -11.90 -2.78
C GLY A 323 -5.05 -12.97 -2.53
N SER A 324 -3.87 -12.53 -2.07
CA SER A 324 -2.82 -13.49 -1.76
C SER A 324 -3.03 -14.01 -0.37
N ALA A 325 -2.93 -15.31 -0.21
CA ALA A 325 -2.57 -15.87 1.08
C ALA A 325 -1.19 -15.32 1.46
N LYS A 326 -1.09 -14.53 2.51
CA LYS A 326 0.19 -14.17 3.12
C LYS A 326 0.66 -15.36 3.96
N GLY A 327 1.38 -16.29 3.36
CA GLY A 327 2.12 -17.31 4.06
C GLY A 327 3.59 -17.11 3.75
N GLY A 328 4.28 -16.24 4.48
CA GLY A 328 5.74 -16.28 4.51
C GLY A 328 6.16 -17.49 5.33
N GLY A 329 6.95 -18.42 4.77
CA GLY A 329 7.46 -19.58 5.50
C GLY A 329 6.42 -20.69 5.75
N ALA A 330 5.49 -20.91 4.85
CA ALA A 330 4.51 -21.98 4.96
C ALA A 330 5.06 -23.30 4.38
N ALA A 331 4.96 -24.38 5.14
CA ALA A 331 5.22 -25.75 4.66
C ALA A 331 4.03 -26.28 3.85
N ASP A 332 2.80 -25.86 4.16
CA ASP A 332 1.59 -26.10 3.38
C ASP A 332 0.63 -24.92 3.50
N LEU A 333 -0.13 -24.67 2.44
CA LEU A 333 -1.06 -23.54 2.35
C LEU A 333 -2.29 -23.96 1.56
N ARG A 334 -3.46 -23.50 2.02
CA ARG A 334 -4.69 -23.47 1.22
C ARG A 334 -5.39 -22.16 1.49
N ALA A 335 -5.84 -21.50 0.45
CA ALA A 335 -6.54 -20.25 0.60
C ALA A 335 -7.72 -20.16 -0.36
N ALA A 336 -8.85 -19.73 0.17
CA ALA A 336 -10.03 -19.35 -0.58
C ALA A 336 -10.44 -17.93 -0.15
N ASN A 337 -10.49 -17.00 -1.10
CA ASN A 337 -10.90 -15.63 -0.82
C ASN A 337 -11.97 -15.20 -1.81
N VAL A 338 -13.01 -14.58 -1.29
CA VAL A 338 -14.07 -13.94 -2.08
C VAL A 338 -14.21 -12.51 -1.60
N SER A 339 -14.23 -11.55 -2.50
CA SER A 339 -14.57 -10.18 -2.15
C SER A 339 -15.49 -9.56 -3.19
N VAL A 340 -16.48 -8.81 -2.71
CA VAL A 340 -17.40 -8.04 -3.54
C VAL A 340 -17.49 -6.65 -2.95
N GLY A 341 -17.40 -5.64 -3.80
CA GLY A 341 -17.50 -4.25 -3.38
C GLY A 341 -18.23 -3.41 -4.41
N VAL A 342 -19.06 -2.50 -3.94
CA VAL A 342 -19.78 -1.54 -4.77
C VAL A 342 -19.69 -0.18 -4.10
N THR A 343 -19.34 0.84 -4.88
CA THR A 343 -19.34 2.24 -4.44
C THR A 343 -20.02 3.10 -5.47
N ARG A 344 -21.01 3.87 -5.06
CA ARG A 344 -21.68 4.88 -5.88
C ARG A 344 -21.27 6.27 -5.45
N ASN A 345 -20.89 7.09 -6.42
CA ASN A 345 -20.53 8.48 -6.24
C ASN A 345 -21.60 9.39 -6.85
N TRP A 346 -21.82 10.52 -6.23
CA TRP A 346 -22.62 11.63 -6.79
C TRP A 346 -21.67 12.79 -7.04
N MET A 347 -21.66 13.24 -8.30
CA MET A 347 -20.78 14.32 -8.75
C MET A 347 -21.53 15.65 -8.75
N SER A 348 -20.83 16.74 -8.57
CA SER A 348 -21.39 18.09 -8.65
C SER A 348 -21.81 18.41 -10.08
N PRO A 349 -23.02 18.93 -10.32
CA PRO A 349 -23.45 19.35 -11.63
C PRO A 349 -22.72 20.62 -12.12
N THR A 350 -22.15 21.40 -11.20
CA THR A 350 -21.57 22.71 -11.49
C THR A 350 -20.04 22.70 -11.49
N THR A 351 -19.43 21.80 -10.74
CA THR A 351 -17.97 21.71 -10.62
C THR A 351 -17.50 20.35 -11.08
N ARG A 352 -16.84 20.33 -12.24
CA ARG A 352 -16.31 19.10 -12.83
C ARG A 352 -15.33 18.43 -11.85
N ASN A 353 -15.46 17.12 -11.67
CA ASN A 353 -14.64 16.27 -10.80
C ASN A 353 -14.81 16.50 -9.28
N PHE A 354 -15.82 17.24 -8.84
CA PHE A 354 -16.12 17.37 -7.44
C PHE A 354 -17.20 16.39 -7.00
N ARG A 355 -16.84 15.51 -6.07
CA ARG A 355 -17.74 14.49 -5.50
C ARG A 355 -18.55 15.09 -4.34
N ILE A 356 -19.86 15.22 -4.51
CA ILE A 356 -20.79 15.74 -3.49
C ILE A 356 -21.28 14.66 -2.53
N GLY A 357 -21.09 13.39 -2.87
CA GLY A 357 -21.45 12.28 -1.99
C GLY A 357 -20.95 10.95 -2.50
N SER A 358 -20.86 9.98 -1.61
CA SER A 358 -20.62 8.58 -1.97
C SER A 358 -21.18 7.63 -0.92
N VAL A 359 -21.61 6.46 -1.36
CA VAL A 359 -21.91 5.32 -0.50
C VAL A 359 -21.21 4.10 -1.08
N GLY A 360 -20.46 3.41 -0.23
CA GLY A 360 -19.77 2.18 -0.59
C GLY A 360 -20.16 1.05 0.36
N ALA A 361 -20.30 -0.14 -0.17
CA ALA A 361 -20.49 -1.37 0.59
C ALA A 361 -19.51 -2.43 0.08
N SER A 362 -18.95 -3.18 0.99
CA SER A 362 -18.08 -4.31 0.65
C SER A 362 -18.33 -5.49 1.59
N TYR A 363 -18.15 -6.67 1.04
CA TYR A 363 -18.11 -7.91 1.77
C TYR A 363 -16.90 -8.71 1.34
N SER A 364 -16.23 -9.36 2.29
CA SER A 364 -15.17 -10.30 2.00
C SER A 364 -15.30 -11.56 2.86
N PHE A 365 -14.94 -12.66 2.25
CA PHE A 365 -14.78 -13.97 2.89
C PHE A 365 -13.37 -14.46 2.62
N ALA A 366 -12.70 -14.94 3.65
CA ALA A 366 -11.42 -15.61 3.56
C ALA A 366 -11.47 -16.92 4.36
N ASP A 367 -11.05 -18.02 3.74
CA ASP A 367 -10.81 -19.31 4.38
C ASP A 367 -9.35 -19.70 4.07
N GLN A 368 -8.52 -19.76 5.09
CA GLN A 368 -7.09 -19.98 4.95
C GLN A 368 -6.65 -21.08 5.90
N TYR A 369 -5.89 -22.01 5.38
CA TYR A 369 -5.21 -23.02 6.15
C TYR A 369 -3.71 -22.90 5.89
N ASN A 370 -2.93 -22.81 6.93
CA ASN A 370 -1.49 -22.60 6.86
C ASN A 370 -0.78 -23.54 7.82
N VAL A 371 0.24 -24.22 7.32
CA VAL A 371 1.14 -25.05 8.13
C VAL A 371 2.51 -24.38 8.14
N THR A 372 3.03 -24.14 9.33
CA THR A 372 4.38 -23.62 9.52
C THR A 372 5.21 -24.61 10.33
N GLU A 373 6.42 -24.84 9.88
CA GLU A 373 7.40 -25.65 10.57
C GLU A 373 8.69 -24.85 10.70
N SER A 374 9.26 -24.81 11.87
CA SER A 374 10.53 -24.15 12.07
C SER A 374 11.35 -24.82 13.14
N VAL A 375 12.66 -24.77 12.96
CA VAL A 375 13.65 -25.12 13.96
C VAL A 375 14.41 -23.85 14.29
N SER A 376 14.64 -23.59 15.56
CA SER A 376 15.48 -22.47 16.01
C SER A 376 16.46 -22.92 17.07
N GLU A 377 17.61 -22.31 17.00
CA GLU A 377 18.71 -22.46 17.93
C GLU A 377 19.02 -21.06 18.51
N LEU A 378 18.96 -20.93 19.82
CA LEU A 378 19.36 -19.75 20.55
C LEU A 378 20.68 -20.04 21.24
N VAL A 379 21.74 -19.34 20.91
CA VAL A 379 23.05 -19.46 21.54
C VAL A 379 23.24 -18.25 22.42
N TYR A 380 23.26 -18.45 23.73
CA TYR A 380 23.37 -17.37 24.69
C TYR A 380 24.83 -16.96 24.88
N PHE A 381 25.06 -15.69 25.08
CA PHE A 381 26.39 -15.20 25.42
C PHE A 381 26.75 -15.64 26.84
N PRO A 382 28.03 -16.00 27.12
CA PRO A 382 28.48 -16.38 28.44
C PRO A 382 28.20 -15.33 29.51
N THR A 383 27.91 -15.75 30.73
CA THR A 383 27.72 -14.89 31.91
C THR A 383 28.47 -15.47 33.09
N GLU A 384 28.45 -14.77 34.24
CA GLU A 384 28.99 -15.35 35.47
C GLU A 384 28.27 -16.61 35.93
N SER A 385 27.01 -16.80 35.48
CA SER A 385 26.17 -17.94 35.87
C SER A 385 26.34 -19.19 34.98
N TYR A 386 26.90 -19.03 33.77
CA TYR A 386 27.16 -20.15 32.85
C TYR A 386 28.22 -19.74 31.79
N SER A 387 29.06 -20.71 31.41
CA SER A 387 30.05 -20.53 30.34
C SER A 387 29.48 -20.86 28.97
N SER A 388 28.55 -21.79 28.87
CA SER A 388 27.80 -22.11 27.65
C SER A 388 26.32 -22.36 27.95
N ARG A 389 25.46 -21.79 27.14
CA ARG A 389 24.02 -22.06 27.19
C ARG A 389 23.43 -21.98 25.79
N SER A 390 22.61 -22.95 25.45
CA SER A 390 21.82 -22.89 24.21
C SER A 390 20.41 -23.41 24.44
N THR A 391 19.49 -22.98 23.58
CA THR A 391 18.14 -23.52 23.53
C THR A 391 17.86 -23.94 22.11
N GLU A 392 17.60 -25.20 21.89
CA GLU A 392 17.08 -25.72 20.63
C GLU A 392 15.56 -25.85 20.71
N SER A 393 14.86 -25.37 19.70
CA SER A 393 13.42 -25.55 19.65
C SER A 393 12.95 -25.92 18.23
N SER A 394 12.02 -26.86 18.17
CA SER A 394 11.28 -27.18 16.96
C SER A 394 9.82 -26.85 17.17
N SER A 395 9.18 -26.25 16.18
CA SER A 395 7.78 -25.88 16.24
C SER A 395 7.06 -26.28 14.95
N TYR A 396 5.88 -26.81 15.13
CA TYR A 396 4.89 -27.08 14.11
C TYR A 396 3.61 -26.34 14.47
N SER A 397 2.98 -25.70 13.52
CA SER A 397 1.67 -25.08 13.72
C SER A 397 0.84 -25.20 12.45
N ALA A 398 -0.33 -25.79 12.57
CA ALA A 398 -1.34 -25.85 11.54
C ALA A 398 -2.52 -25.00 11.98
N THR A 399 -2.82 -23.96 11.21
CA THR A 399 -3.88 -22.98 11.56
C THR A 399 -4.86 -22.82 10.41
N GLY A 400 -6.12 -23.10 10.68
CA GLY A 400 -7.26 -22.80 9.83
C GLY A 400 -7.95 -21.51 10.30
N ASN A 401 -8.12 -20.53 9.43
CA ASN A 401 -8.81 -19.30 9.73
C ASN A 401 -9.92 -19.04 8.72
N ARG A 402 -11.13 -18.78 9.22
CA ARG A 402 -12.26 -18.31 8.43
C ARG A 402 -12.66 -16.92 8.91
N ASN A 403 -12.80 -16.01 7.97
CA ASN A 403 -13.17 -14.64 8.26
C ASN A 403 -14.23 -14.16 7.28
N HIS A 404 -15.34 -13.65 7.81
CA HIS A 404 -16.35 -12.90 7.10
C HIS A 404 -16.26 -11.46 7.54
N SER A 405 -16.11 -10.53 6.63
CA SER A 405 -16.10 -9.11 6.96
C SER A 405 -17.00 -8.33 6.03
N PHE A 406 -17.67 -7.33 6.58
CA PHE A 406 -18.48 -6.39 5.84
C PHE A 406 -18.11 -4.97 6.23
N SER A 407 -18.25 -4.05 5.31
CA SER A 407 -18.16 -2.63 5.61
C SER A 407 -19.12 -1.82 4.75
N VAL A 408 -19.65 -0.76 5.34
CA VAL A 408 -20.44 0.27 4.68
C VAL A 408 -19.85 1.61 5.05
N ASN A 409 -19.58 2.44 4.08
CA ASN A 409 -19.03 3.76 4.27
C ASN A 409 -19.80 4.79 3.44
N GLY A 410 -20.04 5.94 4.02
CA GLY A 410 -20.74 7.06 3.39
C GLY A 410 -19.99 8.36 3.55
N PHE A 411 -20.09 9.19 2.52
CA PHE A 411 -19.59 10.56 2.54
C PHE A 411 -20.63 11.49 1.94
N LYS A 412 -20.81 12.66 2.53
CA LYS A 412 -21.60 13.75 1.95
C LYS A 412 -20.87 15.06 2.14
N ALA A 413 -20.62 15.75 1.03
CA ALA A 413 -20.12 17.12 1.05
C ALA A 413 -21.23 18.06 1.53
N LEU A 414 -20.87 18.97 2.40
CA LEU A 414 -21.69 20.11 2.83
C LEU A 414 -21.03 21.37 2.29
N ARG A 415 -21.77 22.47 2.22
CA ARG A 415 -21.16 23.78 1.95
C ARG A 415 -20.16 24.09 3.07
N ASP A 416 -18.87 24.26 2.69
CA ASP A 416 -17.73 24.48 3.58
C ASP A 416 -17.47 23.32 4.57
N GLY A 417 -17.68 22.07 4.15
CA GLY A 417 -17.45 20.95 5.03
C GLY A 417 -17.86 19.59 4.48
N GLY A 418 -17.90 18.59 5.35
CA GLY A 418 -18.28 17.22 4.97
C GLY A 418 -18.70 16.37 6.16
N LEU A 419 -19.45 15.34 5.85
CA LEU A 419 -19.86 14.28 6.77
C LEU A 419 -19.30 12.96 6.26
N HIS A 420 -18.74 12.16 7.17
CA HIS A 420 -18.30 10.80 6.90
C HIS A 420 -18.91 9.87 7.93
N ALA A 421 -19.39 8.73 7.49
CA ALA A 421 -19.89 7.65 8.36
C ALA A 421 -19.35 6.32 7.85
N SER A 422 -18.96 5.44 8.76
CA SER A 422 -18.59 4.08 8.44
C SER A 422 -19.11 3.10 9.48
N VAL A 423 -19.52 1.93 9.01
CA VAL A 423 -19.88 0.79 9.83
C VAL A 423 -19.18 -0.43 9.25
N SER A 424 -18.55 -1.20 10.10
CA SER A 424 -17.90 -2.46 9.72
C SER A 424 -18.07 -3.51 10.77
N GLY A 425 -17.99 -4.76 10.36
CA GLY A 425 -18.01 -5.88 11.28
C GLY A 425 -17.35 -7.11 10.66
N SER A 426 -16.93 -8.02 11.53
CA SER A 426 -16.38 -9.31 11.11
C SER A 426 -16.82 -10.43 12.02
N VAL A 427 -16.88 -11.64 11.45
CA VAL A 427 -17.02 -12.90 12.17
C VAL A 427 -15.83 -13.76 11.80
N THR A 428 -15.10 -14.20 12.80
CA THR A 428 -13.88 -15.01 12.63
C THR A 428 -14.04 -16.34 13.32
N SER A 429 -13.47 -17.39 12.74
CA SER A 429 -13.28 -18.68 13.39
C SER A 429 -11.88 -19.17 13.06
N SER A 430 -11.18 -19.66 14.06
CA SER A 430 -9.82 -20.16 13.90
C SER A 430 -9.66 -21.47 14.66
N GLU A 431 -9.05 -22.43 13.99
CA GLU A 431 -8.66 -23.72 14.55
C GLU A 431 -7.14 -23.86 14.43
N THR A 432 -6.46 -24.19 15.51
CA THR A 432 -5.00 -24.31 15.54
C THR A 432 -4.58 -25.58 16.26
N ASP A 433 -3.76 -26.38 15.58
CA ASP A 433 -2.95 -27.46 16.18
C ASP A 433 -1.50 -26.99 16.17
N SER A 434 -0.89 -26.89 17.33
CA SER A 434 0.52 -26.53 17.46
C SER A 434 1.27 -27.49 18.36
N ARG A 435 2.47 -27.84 17.95
CA ARG A 435 3.38 -28.72 18.67
C ARG A 435 4.74 -28.07 18.72
N SER A 436 5.35 -28.06 19.87
CA SER A 436 6.71 -27.57 20.05
C SER A 436 7.51 -28.50 20.97
N ARG A 437 8.79 -28.57 20.67
CA ARG A 437 9.78 -29.23 21.56
C ARG A 437 10.86 -28.19 21.80
N MET A 438 11.30 -28.08 23.04
CA MET A 438 12.35 -27.18 23.43
C MET A 438 13.31 -27.95 24.36
N PHE A 439 14.61 -27.83 24.11
CA PHE A 439 15.67 -28.35 24.96
C PHE A 439 16.61 -27.23 25.34
N ASN A 440 16.88 -27.11 26.63
CA ASN A 440 17.86 -26.19 27.16
C ASN A 440 19.11 -26.96 27.52
N PHE A 441 20.24 -26.52 27.02
CA PHE A 441 21.56 -27.02 27.31
C PHE A 441 22.33 -25.96 28.09
N GLN A 442 22.99 -26.31 29.15
CA GLN A 442 23.79 -25.39 29.96
C GLN A 442 24.99 -26.09 30.52
N ASP A 443 26.19 -25.64 30.11
CA ASP A 443 27.47 -26.24 30.53
C ASP A 443 27.42 -27.79 30.42
N ASP A 444 27.88 -28.50 31.44
CA ASP A 444 27.86 -29.98 31.52
C ASP A 444 26.58 -30.52 32.21
N LEU A 445 25.55 -29.67 32.44
CA LEU A 445 24.33 -30.10 33.12
C LEU A 445 23.45 -31.00 32.19
N THR A 446 22.66 -31.87 32.82
CA THR A 446 21.68 -32.68 32.06
C THR A 446 20.68 -31.77 31.32
N PRO A 447 20.52 -31.92 30.02
CA PRO A 447 19.59 -31.10 29.25
C PRO A 447 18.16 -31.17 29.79
N GLN A 448 17.51 -30.03 29.90
CA GLN A 448 16.10 -29.92 30.30
C GLN A 448 15.24 -29.74 29.06
N GLY A 449 14.21 -30.54 28.93
CA GLY A 449 13.35 -30.44 27.76
C GLY A 449 11.87 -30.38 28.08
N THR A 450 11.12 -29.72 27.22
CA THR A 450 9.65 -29.71 27.22
C THR A 450 9.12 -30.03 25.82
N ALA A 451 8.08 -30.83 25.77
CA ALA A 451 7.26 -31.02 24.61
C ALA A 451 5.87 -30.53 24.91
N THR A 452 5.39 -29.55 24.11
CA THR A 452 4.07 -28.96 24.26
C THR A 452 3.23 -29.26 23.03
N SER A 453 2.02 -29.74 23.22
CA SER A 453 0.99 -29.83 22.18
C SER A 453 -0.19 -28.98 22.62
N ASN A 454 -0.69 -28.12 21.74
CA ASN A 454 -1.83 -27.26 22.02
C ASN A 454 -2.80 -27.29 20.84
N GLU A 455 -4.00 -27.76 21.09
CA GLU A 455 -5.14 -27.73 20.19
C GLU A 455 -6.07 -26.61 20.66
N SER A 456 -6.45 -25.70 19.77
CA SER A 456 -7.33 -24.60 20.13
C SER A 456 -8.35 -24.27 19.03
N ASP A 457 -9.56 -24.00 19.44
CA ASP A 457 -10.64 -23.46 18.61
C ASP A 457 -11.04 -22.08 19.16
N SER A 458 -11.18 -21.11 18.28
CA SER A 458 -11.62 -19.77 18.66
C SER A 458 -12.67 -19.22 17.69
N ARG A 459 -13.63 -18.49 18.25
CA ARG A 459 -14.68 -17.79 17.50
C ARG A 459 -14.70 -16.36 17.98
N GLY A 460 -14.87 -15.44 17.05
CA GLY A 460 -14.92 -14.04 17.39
C GLY A 460 -15.82 -13.26 16.46
N HIS A 461 -16.37 -12.17 16.98
CA HIS A 461 -17.05 -11.19 16.17
C HIS A 461 -16.61 -9.78 16.56
N SER A 462 -16.62 -8.89 15.60
CA SER A 462 -16.31 -7.49 15.83
C SER A 462 -17.32 -6.59 15.12
N PHE A 463 -17.54 -5.44 15.73
CA PHE A 463 -18.34 -4.36 15.18
C PHE A 463 -17.62 -3.04 15.41
N ALA A 464 -17.61 -2.16 14.41
CA ALA A 464 -17.10 -0.81 14.57
C ALA A 464 -17.97 0.18 13.79
N ALA A 465 -18.21 1.33 14.39
CA ALA A 465 -18.93 2.45 13.80
C ALA A 465 -18.13 3.73 14.04
N ALA A 466 -17.99 4.55 12.99
CA ALA A 466 -17.35 5.85 13.12
C ALA A 466 -18.15 6.90 12.35
N PHE A 467 -18.22 8.08 12.93
CA PHE A 467 -18.82 9.26 12.34
C PHE A 467 -17.88 10.44 12.51
N SER A 468 -17.69 11.21 11.45
CA SER A 468 -16.95 12.47 11.54
C SER A 468 -17.63 13.56 10.73
N ALA A 469 -17.54 14.78 11.23
CA ALA A 469 -18.10 15.97 10.62
C ALA A 469 -17.06 17.09 10.66
N ASN A 470 -17.00 17.87 9.61
CA ASN A 470 -16.27 19.12 9.59
C ASN A 470 -17.12 20.24 8.97
N LYS A 471 -16.94 21.46 9.44
CA LYS A 471 -17.67 22.64 8.98
C LYS A 471 -16.83 23.90 9.11
N GLY A 472 -16.72 24.65 8.02
CA GLY A 472 -16.18 26.02 8.00
C GLY A 472 -17.25 27.08 8.22
N PHE A 473 -16.88 28.17 8.86
CA PHE A 473 -17.73 29.34 9.12
C PHE A 473 -16.99 30.62 8.76
N ARG A 474 -17.56 31.43 7.88
CA ARG A 474 -17.06 32.76 7.51
C ARG A 474 -15.58 32.79 7.09
N ASP A 475 -15.10 31.73 6.45
CA ASP A 475 -13.71 31.55 6.00
C ASP A 475 -12.62 31.70 7.08
N LYS A 476 -13.03 31.82 8.35
CA LYS A 476 -12.10 32.04 9.47
C LYS A 476 -12.12 30.91 10.49
N PHE A 477 -13.24 30.23 10.65
CA PHE A 477 -13.40 29.20 11.66
C PHE A 477 -13.68 27.86 11.02
N ARG A 478 -13.02 26.82 11.49
CA ARG A 478 -13.35 25.45 11.15
C ARG A 478 -13.53 24.63 12.43
N VAL A 479 -14.61 23.91 12.47
CA VAL A 479 -14.88 22.94 13.52
C VAL A 479 -14.89 21.56 12.90
N SER A 480 -14.19 20.62 13.51
CA SER A 480 -14.28 19.19 13.16
C SER A 480 -14.49 18.38 14.41
N ALA A 481 -15.27 17.32 14.29
CA ALA A 481 -15.49 16.35 15.34
C ALA A 481 -15.58 14.94 14.75
N GLY A 482 -14.92 14.01 15.40
CA GLY A 482 -15.01 12.59 15.10
C GLY A 482 -15.45 11.82 16.33
N VAL A 483 -16.29 10.82 16.13
CA VAL A 483 -16.71 9.86 17.17
C VAL A 483 -16.54 8.46 16.58
N SER A 484 -15.96 7.55 17.33
CA SER A 484 -15.89 6.15 16.95
C SER A 484 -16.21 5.24 18.13
N TYR A 485 -16.83 4.11 17.82
CA TYR A 485 -17.08 3.01 18.72
C TYR A 485 -16.64 1.71 18.07
N SER A 486 -16.01 0.86 18.83
CA SER A 486 -15.74 -0.52 18.41
C SER A 486 -15.97 -1.50 19.57
N GLU A 487 -16.42 -2.68 19.20
CA GLU A 487 -16.62 -3.81 20.11
C GLU A 487 -16.10 -5.07 19.43
N SER A 488 -15.40 -5.90 20.18
CA SER A 488 -15.05 -7.26 19.77
C SER A 488 -15.26 -8.23 20.90
N ASN A 489 -15.77 -9.39 20.56
CA ASN A 489 -15.90 -10.52 21.46
C ASN A 489 -15.21 -11.73 20.84
N SER A 490 -14.53 -12.52 21.66
CA SER A 490 -13.92 -13.78 21.22
C SER A 490 -14.02 -14.83 22.32
N GLU A 491 -14.37 -16.03 21.91
CA GLU A 491 -14.36 -17.23 22.72
C GLU A 491 -13.25 -18.15 22.20
N ARG A 492 -12.49 -18.75 23.08
CA ARG A 492 -11.42 -19.68 22.74
C ARG A 492 -11.41 -20.86 23.70
N GLY A 493 -11.55 -22.06 23.17
CA GLY A 493 -11.24 -23.32 23.85
C GLY A 493 -9.83 -23.76 23.49
N SER A 494 -9.08 -24.34 24.43
CA SER A 494 -7.78 -24.94 24.12
C SER A 494 -7.44 -26.07 25.10
N ILE A 495 -6.85 -27.14 24.57
CA ILE A 495 -6.29 -28.23 25.34
C ILE A 495 -4.79 -28.22 25.15
N LYS A 496 -4.07 -27.94 26.23
CA LYS A 496 -2.61 -27.90 26.24
C LYS A 496 -2.08 -29.12 26.99
N ARG A 497 -1.13 -29.85 26.38
CA ARG A 497 -0.44 -30.98 26.95
C ARG A 497 1.04 -30.68 27.02
N ASP A 498 1.62 -30.68 28.20
CA ASP A 498 3.04 -30.45 28.43
C ASP A 498 3.67 -31.72 28.99
N THR A 499 4.81 -32.12 28.43
CA THR A 499 5.64 -33.22 28.92
C THR A 499 7.04 -32.70 29.21
N THR A 500 7.55 -32.88 30.43
CA THR A 500 8.91 -32.49 30.78
C THR A 500 9.80 -33.72 30.78
N THR A 501 11.06 -33.59 30.36
CA THR A 501 12.02 -34.70 30.28
C THR A 501 12.71 -34.99 31.58
N SER A 502 12.84 -34.03 32.50
CA SER A 502 13.61 -34.21 33.75
C SER A 502 12.88 -34.99 34.82
N THR A 503 11.57 -34.91 34.90
CA THR A 503 10.74 -35.56 35.94
C THR A 503 9.62 -36.42 35.37
N ILE A 504 9.54 -36.56 34.03
CA ILE A 504 8.47 -37.26 33.29
C ILE A 504 7.09 -36.86 33.83
N THR A 505 6.91 -35.56 34.05
CA THR A 505 5.59 -35.04 34.43
C THR A 505 4.81 -34.70 33.17
N ASN A 506 3.62 -35.25 33.05
CA ASN A 506 2.67 -34.91 32.03
C ASN A 506 1.60 -34.03 32.67
N THR A 507 1.41 -32.87 32.13
CA THR A 507 0.35 -31.94 32.56
C THR A 507 -0.61 -31.72 31.39
N VAL A 508 -1.90 -31.87 31.65
CA VAL A 508 -2.94 -31.59 30.64
C VAL A 508 -3.84 -30.48 31.20
N LEU A 509 -3.88 -29.33 30.49
CA LEU A 509 -4.71 -28.21 30.85
C LEU A 509 -5.83 -28.04 29.81
N ASP A 510 -7.06 -28.01 30.30
CA ASP A 510 -8.21 -27.59 29.53
C ASP A 510 -8.54 -26.14 29.88
N MET A 511 -8.53 -25.26 28.88
CA MET A 511 -8.67 -23.83 29.08
C MET A 511 -9.76 -23.25 28.18
N THR A 512 -10.67 -22.52 28.77
CA THR A 512 -11.61 -21.66 28.04
C THR A 512 -11.28 -20.21 28.31
N THR A 513 -11.36 -19.37 27.29
CA THR A 513 -11.12 -17.94 27.39
C THR A 513 -12.22 -17.17 26.67
N ASP A 514 -12.95 -16.35 27.41
CA ASP A 514 -13.89 -15.38 26.88
C ASP A 514 -13.30 -13.99 27.03
N ALA A 515 -13.23 -13.26 25.93
CA ALA A 515 -12.67 -11.92 25.92
C ALA A 515 -13.63 -10.94 25.24
N LEU A 516 -13.97 -9.85 25.93
CA LEU A 516 -14.74 -8.73 25.43
C LEU A 516 -13.85 -7.48 25.43
N SER A 517 -13.82 -6.76 24.33
CA SER A 517 -13.14 -5.47 24.23
C SER A 517 -14.09 -4.44 23.63
N ARG A 518 -14.16 -3.26 24.25
CA ARG A 518 -14.92 -2.11 23.77
C ARG A 518 -14.03 -0.89 23.76
N SER A 519 -14.17 -0.06 22.74
CA SER A 519 -13.54 1.24 22.76
C SER A 519 -14.47 2.32 22.21
N PHE A 520 -14.39 3.48 22.83
CA PHE A 520 -15.06 4.70 22.40
C PHE A 520 -14.04 5.81 22.27
N SER A 521 -14.13 6.60 21.21
CA SER A 521 -13.32 7.80 21.10
C SER A 521 -14.11 8.99 20.56
N ALA A 522 -13.74 10.19 21.01
CA ALA A 522 -14.27 11.46 20.55
C ALA A 522 -13.13 12.47 20.36
N SER A 523 -13.11 13.16 19.22
CA SER A 523 -12.00 14.06 18.88
C SER A 523 -12.52 15.36 18.25
N PRO A 524 -13.04 16.33 19.05
CA PRO A 524 -13.35 17.67 18.57
C PRO A 524 -12.07 18.48 18.34
N SER A 525 -12.08 19.28 17.29
CA SER A 525 -11.03 20.25 17.01
C SER A 525 -11.60 21.54 16.44
N PHE A 526 -10.94 22.63 16.76
CA PHE A 526 -11.30 23.99 16.35
C PHE A 526 -10.07 24.64 15.71
N ARG A 527 -10.22 25.19 14.54
CA ARG A 527 -9.16 25.94 13.84
C ARG A 527 -9.63 27.34 13.52
N TYR A 528 -8.80 28.32 13.81
CA TYR A 528 -8.99 29.73 13.51
C TYR A 528 -7.92 30.23 12.53
N GLU A 529 -8.32 30.76 11.39
CA GLU A 529 -7.44 31.37 10.39
C GLU A 529 -7.14 32.81 10.80
N LEU A 530 -5.94 33.05 11.33
CA LEU A 530 -5.46 34.37 11.71
C LEU A 530 -5.23 35.27 10.48
N SER A 531 -4.72 34.63 9.41
CA SER A 531 -4.47 35.24 8.10
C SER A 531 -4.54 34.15 7.02
N ASP A 532 -4.37 34.51 5.76
CA ASP A 532 -4.25 33.54 4.66
C ASP A 532 -3.03 32.60 4.79
N ARG A 533 -2.09 32.96 5.68
CA ARG A 533 -0.83 32.24 5.89
C ARG A 533 -0.69 31.62 7.28
N SER A 534 -1.52 32.02 8.24
CA SER A 534 -1.35 31.62 9.64
C SER A 534 -2.65 31.12 10.24
N SER A 535 -2.59 30.05 11.00
CA SER A 535 -3.73 29.49 11.71
C SER A 535 -3.37 29.03 13.12
N LEU A 536 -4.35 29.07 14.01
CA LEU A 536 -4.30 28.53 15.35
C LEU A 536 -5.33 27.40 15.46
N SER A 537 -4.91 26.25 15.96
CA SER A 537 -5.79 25.09 16.15
C SER A 537 -5.80 24.69 17.62
N LEU A 538 -6.99 24.39 18.12
CA LEU A 538 -7.22 23.75 19.40
C LEU A 538 -7.78 22.36 19.13
N SER A 539 -7.28 21.37 19.80
CA SER A 539 -7.74 19.99 19.68
C SER A 539 -7.94 19.38 21.06
N TYR A 540 -8.95 18.56 21.15
CA TYR A 540 -9.17 17.69 22.30
C TYR A 540 -9.47 16.29 21.81
N SER A 541 -8.96 15.28 22.47
CA SER A 541 -9.34 13.90 22.22
C SER A 541 -9.60 13.19 23.54
N PHE A 542 -10.67 12.43 23.53
CA PHE A 542 -11.02 11.50 24.58
C PHE A 542 -11.05 10.09 24.00
N SER A 543 -10.47 9.13 24.69
CA SER A 543 -10.65 7.72 24.39
C SER A 543 -10.85 6.94 25.67
N ASP A 544 -11.81 6.04 25.64
CA ASP A 544 -12.12 5.09 26.68
C ASP A 544 -12.09 3.69 26.10
N SER A 545 -11.31 2.80 26.68
CA SER A 545 -11.21 1.41 26.26
C SER A 545 -11.42 0.52 27.48
N PHE A 546 -12.25 -0.47 27.31
CA PHE A 546 -12.60 -1.47 28.29
C PHE A 546 -12.30 -2.84 27.72
N SER A 547 -11.65 -3.70 28.48
CA SER A 547 -11.48 -5.10 28.14
C SER A 547 -11.72 -5.98 29.35
N GLN A 548 -12.51 -7.02 29.16
CA GLN A 548 -12.76 -8.08 30.11
C GLN A 548 -12.23 -9.38 29.51
N SER A 549 -11.51 -10.14 30.29
CA SER A 549 -11.04 -11.47 29.92
C SER A 549 -11.31 -12.42 31.06
N GLU A 550 -12.04 -13.46 30.80
CA GLU A 550 -12.29 -14.58 31.69
C GLU A 550 -11.59 -15.81 31.09
N ARG A 551 -10.56 -16.28 31.74
CA ARG A 551 -9.87 -17.52 31.39
C ARG A 551 -10.03 -18.48 32.56
N LEU A 552 -10.67 -19.60 32.29
CA LEU A 552 -10.80 -20.74 33.21
C LEU A 552 -9.83 -21.84 32.74
N ALA A 553 -9.00 -22.31 33.62
CA ALA A 553 -8.05 -23.39 33.36
C ALA A 553 -8.29 -24.52 34.37
N PHE A 554 -8.38 -25.72 33.85
CA PHE A 554 -8.54 -26.95 34.65
C PHE A 554 -7.38 -27.89 34.34
N ASP A 555 -6.73 -28.37 35.42
CA ASP A 555 -5.83 -29.48 35.31
C ASP A 555 -6.67 -30.77 35.21
N VAL A 556 -6.58 -31.40 34.03
CA VAL A 556 -7.27 -32.62 33.69
C VAL A 556 -6.27 -33.78 33.44
N THR A 557 -5.08 -33.68 34.03
CA THR A 557 -4.00 -34.70 33.92
C THR A 557 -4.52 -36.01 34.46
N ASP A 558 -5.25 -36.02 35.55
CA ASP A 558 -6.02 -37.16 36.04
C ASP A 558 -7.48 -37.04 35.55
N PRO A 559 -7.95 -37.88 34.63
CA PRO A 559 -9.32 -37.83 34.13
C PRO A 559 -10.42 -37.97 35.18
N GLN A 560 -10.05 -38.52 36.38
CA GLN A 560 -11.02 -38.71 37.49
C GLN A 560 -11.08 -37.54 38.47
N MET A 561 -10.07 -36.62 38.43
CA MET A 561 -9.96 -35.48 39.34
C MET A 561 -9.69 -34.22 38.54
N GLN A 562 -10.75 -33.53 38.08
CA GLN A 562 -10.62 -32.23 37.47
C GLN A 562 -10.36 -31.17 38.55
N LYS A 563 -9.22 -30.51 38.52
CA LYS A 563 -8.79 -29.49 39.48
C LYS A 563 -8.62 -28.13 38.79
N VAL A 564 -9.14 -27.09 39.41
CA VAL A 564 -8.88 -25.71 38.91
C VAL A 564 -7.41 -25.38 39.04
N ASP A 565 -6.79 -25.01 37.92
CA ASP A 565 -5.45 -24.44 37.93
C ASP A 565 -5.56 -22.95 38.28
N SER A 566 -5.30 -22.63 39.55
CA SER A 566 -5.42 -21.24 40.04
C SER A 566 -4.39 -20.29 39.45
N VAL A 567 -3.26 -20.79 38.96
CA VAL A 567 -2.20 -19.98 38.35
C VAL A 567 -2.59 -19.52 36.94
N ASN A 568 -3.17 -20.43 36.17
CA ASN A 568 -3.59 -20.16 34.79
C ASN A 568 -5.03 -19.64 34.66
N THR A 569 -5.87 -19.82 35.69
CA THR A 569 -7.21 -19.22 35.76
C THR A 569 -7.09 -17.73 36.10
N GLN A 570 -7.82 -16.91 35.35
CA GLN A 570 -7.87 -15.46 35.63
C GLN A 570 -9.20 -14.86 35.16
N ILE A 571 -9.77 -14.02 35.98
CA ILE A 571 -10.92 -13.18 35.63
C ILE A 571 -10.47 -11.75 35.83
N ARG A 572 -10.40 -11.01 34.74
CA ARG A 572 -9.78 -9.70 34.71
C ARG A 572 -10.57 -8.67 33.93
N THR A 573 -10.62 -7.46 34.46
CA THR A 573 -11.15 -6.29 33.77
C THR A 573 -10.09 -5.21 33.72
N ASN A 574 -9.86 -4.66 32.54
CA ASN A 574 -8.98 -3.52 32.32
C ASN A 574 -9.79 -2.37 31.72
N ALA A 575 -9.58 -1.17 32.23
CA ALA A 575 -10.12 0.04 31.65
C ALA A 575 -9.01 1.08 31.48
N THR A 576 -8.97 1.69 30.32
CA THR A 576 -8.02 2.75 30.03
C THR A 576 -8.76 3.98 29.55
N ASN A 577 -8.66 5.08 30.25
CA ASN A 577 -9.19 6.36 29.82
C ASN A 577 -8.05 7.33 29.48
N SER A 578 -8.17 8.01 28.35
CA SER A 578 -7.15 8.94 27.90
C SER A 578 -7.77 10.24 27.46
N HIS A 579 -7.25 11.33 27.96
CA HIS A 579 -7.60 12.69 27.60
C HIS A 579 -6.38 13.37 27.00
N ALA A 580 -6.50 14.00 25.85
CA ALA A 580 -5.43 14.83 25.32
C ALA A 580 -5.99 16.14 24.80
N ALA A 581 -5.35 17.25 25.19
CA ALA A 581 -5.64 18.59 24.71
C ALA A 581 -4.40 19.17 24.03
N GLY A 582 -4.57 19.91 22.96
CA GLY A 582 -3.45 20.48 22.23
C GLY A 582 -3.78 21.81 21.60
N ILE A 583 -2.75 22.66 21.53
CA ILE A 583 -2.75 23.92 20.78
C ILE A 583 -1.67 23.82 19.71
N ALA A 584 -1.99 24.21 18.48
CA ALA A 584 -1.03 24.22 17.38
C ALA A 584 -1.12 25.53 16.61
N PHE A 585 0.03 26.10 16.32
CA PHE A 585 0.20 27.25 15.47
C PHE A 585 0.89 26.84 14.18
N ALA A 586 0.32 27.19 13.05
CA ALA A 586 0.89 26.96 11.75
C ALA A 586 1.00 28.26 10.97
N THR A 587 2.13 28.50 10.30
CA THR A 587 2.32 29.68 9.46
C THR A 587 3.19 29.38 8.25
N ALA A 588 3.00 30.13 7.18
CA ALA A 588 3.77 30.00 5.94
C ALA A 588 4.41 31.33 5.54
N PHE A 589 5.66 31.30 5.16
CA PHE A 589 6.47 32.45 4.71
C PHE A 589 6.87 32.23 3.24
N GLY A 590 6.93 33.33 2.47
CA GLY A 590 7.34 33.26 1.04
C GLY A 590 6.18 33.07 0.07
N GLU A 591 6.52 32.88 -1.20
CA GLU A 591 5.59 32.68 -2.33
C GLU A 591 5.38 31.19 -2.65
N ASP A 592 4.34 30.85 -3.40
CA ASP A 592 4.05 29.47 -3.81
C ASP A 592 5.23 28.90 -4.62
N GLY A 593 5.65 27.67 -4.26
CA GLY A 593 6.82 27.00 -4.81
C GLY A 593 8.15 27.30 -4.10
N SER A 594 8.18 28.28 -3.18
CA SER A 594 9.32 28.60 -2.32
C SER A 594 8.92 28.87 -0.86
N LYS A 595 7.68 28.55 -0.49
CA LYS A 595 7.18 28.73 0.87
C LYS A 595 7.94 27.87 1.87
N VAL A 596 8.20 28.47 3.02
CA VAL A 596 8.61 27.77 4.23
C VAL A 596 7.41 27.69 5.16
N ILE A 597 7.04 26.50 5.55
CA ILE A 597 5.91 26.20 6.44
C ILE A 597 6.47 25.85 7.81
N LEU A 598 6.02 26.55 8.84
CA LEU A 598 6.34 26.31 10.23
C LEU A 598 5.08 25.84 10.98
N ASN A 599 5.18 24.72 11.67
CA ASN A 599 4.15 24.24 12.59
C ASN A 599 4.78 24.02 13.96
N ALA A 600 4.19 24.63 14.97
CA ALA A 600 4.57 24.44 16.36
C ALA A 600 3.33 24.03 17.15
N ALA A 601 3.44 22.95 17.94
CA ALA A 601 2.33 22.50 18.74
C ALA A 601 2.79 22.10 20.15
N MET A 602 1.86 22.26 21.10
CA MET A 602 1.99 21.83 22.48
C MET A 602 0.75 21.01 22.82
N GLY A 603 0.97 19.77 23.22
CA GLY A 603 -0.08 18.88 23.69
C GLY A 603 0.12 18.52 25.16
N PHE A 604 -0.96 18.28 25.87
CA PHE A 604 -0.99 17.64 27.17
C PHE A 604 -1.87 16.40 27.07
N ALA A 605 -1.38 15.27 27.57
CA ALA A 605 -2.18 14.05 27.63
C ALA A 605 -2.16 13.47 29.05
N SER A 606 -3.28 12.89 29.44
CA SER A 606 -3.46 12.22 30.72
C SER A 606 -4.11 10.86 30.45
N THR A 607 -3.42 9.78 30.80
CA THR A 607 -3.87 8.39 30.59
C THR A 607 -4.04 7.71 31.93
N GLY A 608 -5.25 7.30 32.26
CA GLY A 608 -5.58 6.49 33.44
C GLY A 608 -5.69 5.02 33.06
N LEU A 609 -5.00 4.17 33.79
CA LEU A 609 -5.04 2.72 33.70
C LEU A 609 -5.71 2.18 34.96
N ASN A 610 -6.78 1.41 34.80
CA ASN A 610 -7.51 0.75 35.88
C ASN A 610 -7.56 -0.75 35.59
N ARG A 611 -7.33 -1.55 36.61
CA ARG A 611 -7.40 -3.01 36.55
C ARG A 611 -8.07 -3.57 37.79
N THR A 612 -8.90 -4.56 37.58
CA THR A 612 -9.46 -5.42 38.61
C THR A 612 -9.22 -6.89 38.26
N ASP A 613 -8.66 -7.65 39.17
CA ASP A 613 -8.51 -9.10 39.08
C ASP A 613 -9.44 -9.73 40.13
N ALA A 614 -10.38 -10.56 39.68
CA ALA A 614 -11.39 -11.18 40.53
C ALA A 614 -11.06 -12.62 40.92
N PHE A 615 -10.03 -13.21 40.34
CA PHE A 615 -9.59 -14.59 40.58
C PHE A 615 -8.07 -14.74 40.37
N PRO A 616 -7.33 -15.53 41.21
CA PRO A 616 -7.79 -16.45 42.24
C PRO A 616 -8.16 -15.77 43.54
N GLU A 617 -7.75 -14.57 43.81
CA GLU A 617 -8.13 -13.73 44.92
C GLU A 617 -8.57 -12.37 44.39
N GLU A 618 -9.53 -11.76 45.02
CA GLU A 618 -9.94 -10.40 44.72
C GLU A 618 -8.76 -9.46 45.12
N GLU A 619 -7.97 -9.07 44.14
CA GLU A 619 -6.91 -8.10 44.35
C GLU A 619 -7.47 -6.67 44.46
N PRO A 620 -6.91 -5.80 45.31
CA PRO A 620 -7.30 -4.39 45.32
C PRO A 620 -7.21 -3.78 43.92
N ALA A 621 -8.24 -3.03 43.53
CA ALA A 621 -8.28 -2.38 42.24
C ALA A 621 -7.02 -1.53 42.04
N TYR A 622 -6.26 -1.85 41.02
CA TYR A 622 -5.08 -1.07 40.64
C TYR A 622 -5.50 0.10 39.77
N SER A 623 -5.13 1.32 40.18
CA SER A 623 -5.38 2.53 39.41
C SER A 623 -4.13 3.40 39.38
N ARG A 624 -3.69 3.76 38.18
CA ARG A 624 -2.55 4.66 38.00
C ARG A 624 -2.79 5.62 36.84
N ARG A 625 -2.37 6.87 37.01
CA ARG A 625 -2.51 7.92 36.00
C ARG A 625 -1.14 8.42 35.56
N PHE A 626 -0.97 8.53 34.24
CA PHE A 626 0.23 9.03 33.58
C PHE A 626 -0.09 10.32 32.85
N ASN A 627 0.70 11.35 33.13
CA ASN A 627 0.54 12.66 32.48
C ASN A 627 1.76 12.94 31.62
N SER A 628 1.53 13.52 30.45
CA SER A 628 2.58 13.80 29.48
C SER A 628 2.41 15.16 28.82
N LEU A 629 3.53 15.83 28.59
CA LEU A 629 3.61 17.05 27.80
C LEU A 629 4.21 16.70 26.43
N ARG A 630 3.54 17.08 25.34
CA ARG A 630 3.89 16.67 23.99
C ARG A 630 4.16 17.86 23.07
N PRO A 631 5.31 18.50 23.20
CA PRO A 631 5.71 19.53 22.26
C PRO A 631 6.09 18.94 20.90
N SER A 632 5.84 19.69 19.84
CA SER A 632 6.32 19.34 18.52
C SER A 632 6.60 20.59 17.69
N LEU A 633 7.60 20.49 16.83
CA LEU A 633 8.01 21.52 15.89
C LEU A 633 8.29 20.88 14.54
N SER A 634 7.73 21.43 13.48
CA SER A 634 8.12 21.07 12.13
C SER A 634 8.32 22.31 11.27
N VAL A 635 9.36 22.27 10.45
CA VAL A 635 9.67 23.31 9.48
C VAL A 635 10.09 22.64 8.17
N GLY A 636 9.59 23.15 7.05
CA GLY A 636 9.93 22.61 5.75
C GLY A 636 9.47 23.54 4.64
N ASN A 637 9.89 23.26 3.42
CA ASN A 637 9.46 24.01 2.26
C ASN A 637 8.44 23.23 1.42
N ASP A 638 7.72 23.94 0.54
CA ASP A 638 6.76 23.41 -0.41
C ASP A 638 7.34 23.25 -1.83
N ASN A 639 8.67 23.35 -1.99
CA ASN A 639 9.31 23.26 -3.29
C ASN A 639 9.29 21.81 -3.79
N GLN A 640 8.82 21.62 -5.03
CA GLN A 640 8.66 20.29 -5.62
C GLN A 640 9.98 19.66 -6.09
N ILE A 641 11.00 20.47 -6.35
CA ILE A 641 12.29 20.04 -6.86
C ILE A 641 13.32 19.90 -5.76
N ASN A 642 13.40 20.89 -4.88
CA ASN A 642 14.32 20.91 -3.75
C ASN A 642 13.51 20.96 -2.46
N ARG A 643 13.09 19.82 -2.00
CA ARG A 643 12.26 19.70 -0.81
C ARG A 643 13.09 19.35 0.40
N TRP A 644 12.82 20.00 1.50
CA TRP A 644 13.39 19.66 2.79
C TRP A 644 12.36 19.83 3.90
N SER A 645 12.46 19.02 4.92
CA SER A 645 11.68 19.18 6.13
C SER A 645 12.47 18.68 7.33
N PHE A 646 12.37 19.43 8.43
CA PHE A 646 12.84 19.04 9.74
C PHE A 646 11.63 18.92 10.65
N SER A 647 11.59 17.89 11.48
CA SER A 647 10.57 17.76 12.53
C SER A 647 11.19 17.23 13.82
N TRP A 648 10.73 17.78 14.92
CA TRP A 648 10.93 17.29 16.27
C TRP A 648 9.58 17.06 16.91
N SER A 649 9.44 15.94 17.60
CA SER A 649 8.24 15.61 18.38
C SER A 649 8.62 14.89 19.65
N SER A 650 7.98 15.27 20.74
CA SER A 650 8.08 14.62 22.03
C SER A 650 6.78 13.90 22.36
N SER A 651 6.89 12.70 22.91
CA SER A 651 5.76 11.87 23.31
C SER A 651 6.12 10.98 24.47
N ASP A 652 5.13 10.60 25.27
CA ASP A 652 5.31 9.65 26.35
C ASP A 652 4.44 8.41 26.10
N ALA A 653 4.97 7.24 26.46
CA ALA A 653 4.29 5.97 26.43
C ALA A 653 4.16 5.41 27.85
N ALA A 654 2.93 5.27 28.31
CA ALA A 654 2.66 4.60 29.58
C ALA A 654 2.99 3.11 29.48
N PRO A 655 3.44 2.46 30.57
CA PRO A 655 3.57 1.01 30.61
C PRO A 655 2.24 0.34 30.29
N SER A 656 2.27 -0.84 29.67
CA SER A 656 1.06 -1.64 29.51
C SER A 656 0.60 -2.22 30.86
N ILE A 657 -0.69 -2.53 30.97
CA ILE A 657 -1.25 -3.14 32.17
C ILE A 657 -0.56 -4.48 32.51
N GLU A 658 -0.16 -5.25 31.52
CA GLU A 658 0.60 -6.51 31.71
C GLU A 658 2.00 -6.27 32.25
N GLN A 659 2.69 -5.22 31.80
CA GLN A 659 3.99 -4.86 32.33
C GLN A 659 3.93 -4.41 33.80
N LEU A 660 2.79 -3.86 34.20
CA LEU A 660 2.58 -3.39 35.60
C LEU A 660 2.06 -4.49 36.52
N ARG A 661 1.74 -5.68 36.02
CA ARG A 661 1.13 -6.76 36.81
C ARG A 661 2.17 -7.62 37.51
N PRO A 662 2.29 -7.56 38.86
CA PRO A 662 3.28 -8.33 39.64
C PRO A 662 2.81 -9.78 39.89
N ARG A 663 2.35 -10.46 38.84
CA ARG A 663 1.86 -11.85 38.94
C ARG A 663 2.66 -12.76 38.04
N ILE A 664 2.97 -13.93 38.55
CA ILE A 664 3.66 -15.00 37.82
C ILE A 664 2.80 -15.49 36.64
N ASN A 665 3.46 -15.59 35.50
CA ASN A 665 3.01 -16.35 34.36
C ASN A 665 4.01 -17.50 34.13
N ASN A 666 3.60 -18.72 34.45
CA ASN A 666 4.36 -19.94 34.31
C ASN A 666 3.80 -20.88 33.26
N THR A 667 3.08 -20.38 32.28
CA THR A 667 2.58 -21.18 31.13
C THR A 667 3.71 -21.95 30.42
N ASN A 668 4.95 -21.47 30.56
CA ASN A 668 6.17 -22.21 30.27
C ASN A 668 7.01 -22.29 31.54
N LEU A 669 7.20 -23.51 32.06
CA LEU A 669 7.90 -23.76 33.32
C LEU A 669 9.36 -23.29 33.31
N TYR A 670 10.04 -23.32 32.16
CA TYR A 670 11.43 -22.88 32.03
C TYR A 670 11.59 -21.42 31.57
N SER A 671 10.46 -20.73 31.32
CA SER A 671 10.44 -19.32 30.90
C SER A 671 9.29 -18.62 31.60
N VAL A 672 9.53 -18.27 32.86
CA VAL A 672 8.53 -17.65 33.75
C VAL A 672 8.63 -16.12 33.64
N SER A 673 7.52 -15.41 33.77
CA SER A 673 7.52 -13.95 33.71
C SER A 673 6.59 -13.30 34.74
N ALA A 674 6.92 -12.07 35.15
CA ALA A 674 6.05 -11.22 35.94
C ALA A 674 6.25 -9.75 35.56
N GLY A 675 5.22 -8.93 35.76
CA GLY A 675 5.32 -7.48 35.56
C GLY A 675 5.93 -6.76 36.77
N ASN A 676 6.17 -5.46 36.64
CA ASN A 676 6.71 -4.58 37.66
C ASN A 676 5.74 -3.37 37.85
N PRO A 677 5.10 -3.22 39.02
CA PRO A 677 4.13 -2.15 39.24
C PRO A 677 4.78 -0.76 39.36
N ASP A 678 6.11 -0.68 39.57
CA ASP A 678 6.82 0.58 39.80
C ASP A 678 7.30 1.26 38.51
N LEU A 679 7.01 0.66 37.34
CA LEU A 679 7.43 1.20 36.04
C LEU A 679 6.97 2.63 35.82
N ARG A 680 7.88 3.48 35.35
CA ARG A 680 7.62 4.83 34.87
C ARG A 680 7.33 4.82 33.37
N GLN A 681 6.64 5.88 32.89
CA GLN A 681 6.41 6.07 31.45
C GLN A 681 7.73 6.34 30.72
N THR A 682 7.86 5.81 29.52
CA THR A 682 8.98 6.12 28.62
C THR A 682 8.74 7.45 27.95
N HIS A 683 9.71 8.35 27.99
CA HIS A 683 9.71 9.62 27.28
C HIS A 683 10.53 9.52 25.99
N THR A 684 9.94 9.87 24.85
CA THR A 684 10.55 9.75 23.52
C THR A 684 10.65 11.10 22.84
N ASP A 685 11.88 11.53 22.48
CA ASP A 685 12.17 12.64 21.60
C ASP A 685 12.60 12.10 20.23
N ALA A 686 11.86 12.44 19.17
CA ALA A 686 12.15 12.02 17.81
C ALA A 686 12.45 13.23 16.91
N PHE A 687 13.61 13.20 16.30
CA PHE A 687 14.08 14.19 15.31
C PHE A 687 14.12 13.53 13.93
N ARG A 688 13.58 14.20 12.89
CA ARG A 688 13.61 13.72 11.51
C ARG A 688 14.01 14.84 10.59
N LEU A 689 14.89 14.54 9.66
CA LEU A 689 15.29 15.41 8.57
C LEU A 689 15.06 14.65 7.26
N ASN A 690 14.27 15.21 6.37
CA ASN A 690 14.05 14.69 5.03
C ASN A 690 14.54 15.73 4.03
N PHE A 691 15.22 15.28 3.00
CA PHE A 691 15.67 16.08 1.89
C PHE A 691 15.50 15.30 0.59
N SER A 692 14.90 15.91 -0.43
CA SER A 692 14.84 15.34 -1.76
C SER A 692 15.10 16.41 -2.80
N THR A 693 15.84 16.05 -3.84
CA THR A 693 16.14 16.98 -4.92
C THR A 693 16.23 16.27 -6.28
N ILE A 694 15.90 17.02 -7.30
CA ILE A 694 16.12 16.64 -8.70
C ILE A 694 17.30 17.46 -9.22
N LEU A 695 18.36 16.77 -9.64
CA LEU A 695 19.57 17.39 -10.18
C LEU A 695 19.63 17.23 -11.70
N GLY A 696 19.72 18.33 -12.44
CA GLY A 696 19.88 18.34 -13.89
C GLY A 696 20.06 19.78 -14.39
N ARG A 697 20.87 19.97 -15.44
CA ARG A 697 21.20 21.31 -15.95
C ARG A 697 19.96 22.08 -16.40
N ASP A 698 19.01 21.39 -17.03
CA ASP A 698 17.87 22.02 -17.68
C ASP A 698 16.68 22.27 -16.74
N VAL A 699 16.65 21.58 -15.58
CA VAL A 699 15.60 21.80 -14.57
C VAL A 699 15.73 23.16 -13.92
N ARG A 700 16.95 23.63 -13.64
CA ARG A 700 17.20 24.95 -13.02
C ARG A 700 16.96 26.12 -13.96
N SER A 701 17.31 25.99 -15.24
CA SER A 701 17.12 27.05 -16.23
C SER A 701 15.65 27.26 -16.56
N ALA A 702 14.83 26.22 -16.61
CA ALA A 702 13.41 26.29 -16.85
C ALA A 702 12.61 26.96 -15.72
N MET A 703 13.09 26.88 -14.45
CA MET A 703 12.44 27.56 -13.32
C MET A 703 12.76 29.04 -13.21
N ASN A 704 13.96 29.47 -13.61
CA ASN A 704 14.36 30.88 -13.54
C ASN A 704 13.78 31.77 -14.65
N GLU A 705 13.15 31.17 -15.67
CA GLU A 705 12.52 31.89 -16.80
C GLU A 705 11.00 31.94 -16.72
N TYR A 706 10.40 31.59 -15.59
CA TYR A 706 8.94 31.67 -15.39
C TYR A 706 8.56 33.13 -15.09
N ASP A 707 8.21 33.87 -16.14
CA ASP A 707 7.67 35.21 -15.99
C ASP A 707 6.13 35.18 -15.81
N GLU A 708 5.62 35.87 -14.78
CA GLU A 708 4.20 35.95 -14.43
C GLU A 708 3.30 36.46 -15.58
N ASN A 709 3.89 37.04 -16.60
CA ASN A 709 3.18 37.57 -17.76
C ASN A 709 2.67 36.51 -18.75
N ASP A 710 3.23 35.27 -18.70
CA ASP A 710 2.83 34.17 -19.60
C ASP A 710 1.50 33.50 -19.17
N ILE A 711 1.06 33.69 -17.92
CA ILE A 711 -0.19 33.12 -17.41
C ILE A 711 -1.43 33.77 -18.02
N ARG A 712 -1.35 35.03 -18.41
CA ARG A 712 -2.47 35.78 -18.99
C ARG A 712 -2.64 35.58 -20.50
N GLY A 713 -1.67 35.06 -21.19
CA GLY A 713 -1.64 34.94 -22.66
C GLY A 713 -2.01 33.59 -23.27
N GLY A 714 -2.15 32.51 -22.51
CA GLY A 714 -2.57 31.20 -23.03
C GLY A 714 -1.63 30.53 -24.03
N ARG A 715 -0.40 31.04 -24.19
CA ARG A 715 0.61 30.51 -25.13
C ARG A 715 1.91 30.11 -24.38
N GLY A 716 1.78 29.31 -23.34
CA GLY A 716 2.96 28.67 -22.76
C GLY A 716 3.58 27.72 -23.79
N LYS A 717 4.74 28.04 -24.35
CA LYS A 717 5.55 27.06 -25.06
C LYS A 717 5.97 26.02 -24.05
N ASP A 718 5.48 24.78 -24.24
CA ASP A 718 5.94 23.62 -23.45
C ASP A 718 7.44 23.48 -23.68
N ARG A 719 8.27 23.92 -22.74
CA ARG A 719 9.71 23.67 -22.77
C ARG A 719 9.93 22.29 -22.18
N TYR A 720 10.33 21.36 -23.01
CA TYR A 720 10.65 20.01 -22.64
C TYR A 720 12.04 19.98 -22.02
N ILE A 721 12.13 19.42 -20.82
CA ILE A 721 13.41 19.22 -20.15
C ILE A 721 13.89 17.81 -20.51
N ASN A 722 15.13 17.70 -20.95
CA ASN A 722 15.76 16.43 -21.32
C ASN A 722 15.80 15.47 -20.13
N SER A 723 15.62 14.19 -20.37
CA SER A 723 15.41 13.09 -19.39
C SER A 723 16.60 12.77 -18.47
N ASN A 724 17.67 13.56 -18.51
CA ASN A 724 18.91 13.32 -17.76
C ASN A 724 18.91 13.98 -16.38
N PHE A 725 17.90 13.71 -15.57
CA PHE A 725 17.93 14.17 -14.19
C PHE A 725 18.22 13.04 -13.20
N VAL A 726 19.01 13.36 -12.21
CA VAL A 726 19.34 12.50 -11.08
C VAL A 726 18.41 12.86 -9.92
N THR A 727 17.76 11.88 -9.35
CA THR A 727 17.00 12.06 -8.11
C THR A 727 17.89 11.71 -6.93
N LEU A 728 17.87 12.53 -5.90
CA LEU A 728 18.55 12.29 -4.64
C LEU A 728 17.55 12.45 -3.49
N GLU A 729 17.46 11.43 -2.64
CA GLU A 729 16.67 11.44 -1.43
C GLU A 729 17.57 11.15 -0.23
N THR A 730 17.43 11.93 0.83
CA THR A 730 18.13 11.74 2.09
C THR A 730 17.14 11.81 3.23
N ASN A 731 17.09 10.78 4.05
CA ASN A 731 16.28 10.72 5.25
C ASN A 731 17.20 10.43 6.43
N ALA A 732 17.16 11.30 7.44
CA ALA A 732 17.86 11.08 8.69
C ALA A 732 16.88 11.11 9.86
N SER A 733 17.04 10.22 10.81
CA SER A 733 16.27 10.22 12.04
C SER A 733 17.18 9.99 13.25
N PHE A 734 16.83 10.63 14.36
CA PHE A 734 17.44 10.39 15.65
C PHE A 734 16.34 10.34 16.70
N THR A 735 16.35 9.30 17.50
CA THR A 735 15.36 9.07 18.56
C THR A 735 16.08 8.83 19.88
N VAL A 736 15.61 9.48 20.91
CA VAL A 736 16.07 9.31 22.30
C VAL A 736 14.87 8.87 23.14
N ASN A 737 14.97 7.71 23.77
CA ASN A 737 13.98 7.28 24.75
C ASN A 737 14.61 7.37 26.14
N ARG A 738 14.01 8.12 27.03
CA ARG A 738 14.41 8.23 28.44
C ARG A 738 13.45 7.42 29.30
N ASP A 739 13.89 6.97 30.45
CA ASP A 739 13.13 6.07 31.33
C ASP A 739 12.57 4.87 30.55
N VAL A 740 13.36 4.36 29.59
CA VAL A 740 12.92 3.30 28.68
C VAL A 740 12.62 2.03 29.46
N ILE A 741 11.44 1.45 29.20
CA ILE A 741 11.06 0.17 29.79
C ILE A 741 11.77 -0.93 29.02
N VAL A 742 12.62 -1.69 29.74
CA VAL A 742 13.43 -2.77 29.18
C VAL A 742 13.15 -4.09 29.87
N GLY A 743 13.48 -5.17 29.18
CA GLY A 743 13.42 -6.50 29.77
C GLY A 743 14.52 -6.68 30.82
N ARG A 744 14.18 -7.29 31.94
CA ARG A 744 15.08 -7.82 32.95
C ARG A 744 14.98 -9.33 32.93
N LYS A 745 16.08 -10.04 32.69
CA LYS A 745 16.17 -11.49 32.66
C LYS A 745 17.12 -11.98 33.73
N THR A 746 16.68 -12.96 34.47
CA THR A 746 17.49 -13.66 35.45
C THR A 746 17.52 -15.13 35.13
N TYR A 747 18.70 -15.70 34.99
CA TYR A 747 18.94 -17.10 34.71
C TYR A 747 19.25 -17.88 35.98
N PHE A 748 18.54 -18.98 36.20
CA PHE A 748 18.70 -19.84 37.33
C PHE A 748 19.39 -21.14 36.94
N THR A 749 20.51 -21.46 37.56
CA THR A 749 21.24 -22.73 37.39
C THR A 749 20.63 -23.84 38.22
N GLU A 750 20.11 -23.48 39.40
CA GLU A 750 19.53 -24.39 40.39
C GLU A 750 18.09 -23.98 40.72
N GLU A 751 17.38 -24.91 41.35
CA GLU A 751 16.03 -24.61 41.84
C GLU A 751 16.11 -23.49 42.90
N THR A 752 15.37 -22.38 42.68
CA THR A 752 15.45 -21.19 43.49
C THR A 752 14.07 -20.68 43.87
N PHE A 753 13.81 -20.48 45.15
CA PHE A 753 12.58 -19.87 45.64
C PHE A 753 12.60 -18.37 45.52
N LEU A 754 11.58 -17.79 44.87
CA LEU A 754 11.36 -16.33 44.76
C LEU A 754 10.31 -15.89 45.79
N PRO A 755 10.70 -15.27 46.89
CA PRO A 755 9.78 -14.90 47.96
C PRO A 755 8.73 -13.88 47.53
N GLU A 756 9.12 -12.93 46.68
CA GLU A 756 8.23 -11.88 46.17
C GLU A 756 7.00 -12.42 45.46
N TYR A 757 7.13 -13.59 44.84
CA TYR A 757 6.08 -14.22 44.04
C TYR A 757 5.55 -15.52 44.65
N SER A 758 6.09 -15.95 45.77
CA SER A 758 5.80 -17.27 46.43
C SER A 758 5.90 -18.43 45.42
N TYR A 759 6.93 -18.38 44.54
CA TYR A 759 7.11 -19.31 43.43
C TYR A 759 8.51 -19.89 43.42
N THR A 760 8.63 -21.20 43.15
CA THR A 760 9.94 -21.87 43.03
C THR A 760 10.28 -22.00 41.55
N MET A 761 11.34 -21.32 41.13
CA MET A 761 11.90 -21.41 39.80
C MET A 761 12.59 -22.75 39.59
N PRO A 762 12.31 -23.49 38.53
CA PRO A 762 13.04 -24.72 38.20
C PRO A 762 14.51 -24.44 37.86
N ALA A 763 15.38 -25.43 38.03
CA ALA A 763 16.75 -25.36 37.54
C ALA A 763 16.79 -25.13 36.03
N GLN A 764 17.81 -24.45 35.53
CA GLN A 764 18.01 -24.08 34.12
C GLN A 764 16.85 -23.27 33.50
N SER A 765 16.10 -22.55 34.35
CA SER A 765 14.99 -21.70 33.92
C SER A 765 15.37 -20.23 33.81
N THR A 766 14.51 -19.43 33.25
CA THR A 766 14.66 -17.99 33.06
C THR A 766 13.46 -17.28 33.66
N PHE A 767 13.72 -16.29 34.53
CA PHE A 767 12.69 -15.34 34.96
C PHE A 767 12.81 -14.03 34.19
N SER A 768 11.74 -13.56 33.64
CA SER A 768 11.68 -12.31 32.89
C SER A 768 10.76 -11.29 33.57
N SER A 769 11.21 -10.06 33.69
CA SER A 769 10.44 -8.95 34.23
C SER A 769 10.77 -7.68 33.46
N TYR A 770 10.33 -6.53 33.96
CA TYR A 770 10.54 -5.23 33.33
C TYR A 770 11.16 -4.27 34.32
N GLU A 771 12.00 -3.36 33.80
CA GLU A 771 12.63 -2.31 34.59
C GLU A 771 12.80 -1.05 33.71
N ASN A 772 12.84 0.15 34.32
CA ASN A 772 13.23 1.35 33.61
C ASN A 772 14.73 1.48 33.55
N ALA A 773 15.28 1.69 32.37
CA ALA A 773 16.67 2.10 32.17
C ALA A 773 16.74 3.58 31.76
N ASP A 774 17.87 4.23 31.98
CA ASP A 774 18.03 5.67 31.79
C ASP A 774 17.68 6.13 30.39
N ALA A 775 18.28 5.52 29.35
CA ALA A 775 18.00 5.87 27.97
C ALA A 775 18.38 4.80 26.96
N SER A 776 17.65 4.78 25.84
CA SER A 776 18.04 4.14 24.59
C SER A 776 18.11 5.18 23.46
N TYR A 777 18.95 4.91 22.48
CA TYR A 777 19.19 5.80 21.35
C TYR A 777 19.06 5.02 20.06
N ALA A 778 18.48 5.65 19.03
CA ALA A 778 18.46 5.10 17.68
C ALA A 778 18.71 6.23 16.67
N ALA A 779 19.64 5.99 15.75
CA ALA A 779 19.94 6.89 14.65
C ALA A 779 19.83 6.13 13.32
N SER A 780 19.29 6.77 12.31
CA SER A 780 19.32 6.22 10.96
C SER A 780 19.59 7.32 9.93
N LEU A 781 20.36 6.95 8.91
CA LEU A 781 20.61 7.78 7.73
C LEU A 781 20.37 6.92 6.51
N SER A 782 19.56 7.39 5.59
CA SER A 782 19.31 6.74 4.30
C SER A 782 19.52 7.73 3.18
N VAL A 783 20.37 7.40 2.22
CA VAL A 783 20.62 8.18 1.01
C VAL A 783 20.29 7.30 -0.18
N LYS A 784 19.39 7.75 -1.03
CA LYS A 784 19.02 7.03 -2.27
C LYS A 784 19.26 7.94 -3.47
N ALA A 785 19.76 7.36 -4.56
CA ALA A 785 19.95 8.07 -5.82
C ALA A 785 19.39 7.25 -6.98
N GLY A 786 18.64 7.92 -7.85
CA GLY A 786 18.13 7.36 -9.09
C GLY A 786 18.79 8.05 -10.28
N VAL A 787 19.51 7.29 -11.10
CA VAL A 787 20.29 7.79 -12.23
C VAL A 787 19.84 7.12 -13.52
N PRO A 788 19.23 7.84 -14.46
CA PRO A 788 19.02 7.32 -15.82
C PRO A 788 20.37 7.29 -16.54
N ALA A 789 20.88 6.09 -16.80
CA ALA A 789 22.14 5.87 -17.52
C ALA A 789 21.83 5.65 -19.01
N GLU A 790 21.72 6.75 -19.79
CA GLU A 790 21.32 6.71 -21.20
C GLU A 790 22.31 5.94 -22.08
N PHE A 791 23.60 6.00 -21.75
CA PHE A 791 24.65 5.32 -22.52
C PHE A 791 24.51 3.78 -22.53
N ILE A 792 23.87 3.20 -21.49
CA ILE A 792 23.53 1.77 -21.42
C ILE A 792 22.02 1.53 -21.49
N LYS A 793 21.23 2.58 -21.68
CA LYS A 793 19.76 2.55 -21.69
C LYS A 793 19.19 1.80 -20.49
N CYS A 794 19.70 2.12 -19.29
CA CYS A 794 19.28 1.54 -18.02
C CYS A 794 18.95 2.63 -17.00
N ILE A 795 18.14 2.27 -16.01
CA ILE A 795 17.93 3.08 -14.80
C ILE A 795 18.69 2.40 -13.67
N ILE A 796 19.55 3.15 -13.01
CA ILE A 796 20.34 2.71 -11.86
C ILE A 796 19.75 3.37 -10.61
N ASN A 797 19.33 2.57 -9.66
CA ASN A 797 18.92 3.01 -8.34
C ASN A 797 19.94 2.52 -7.33
N SER A 798 20.57 3.42 -6.61
CA SER A 798 21.50 3.08 -5.53
C SER A 798 20.99 3.63 -4.21
N GLY A 799 21.26 2.92 -3.13
CA GLY A 799 20.89 3.36 -1.79
C GLY A 799 21.92 2.91 -0.77
N LEU A 800 22.28 3.83 0.11
CA LEU A 800 23.06 3.56 1.30
C LEU A 800 22.19 3.88 2.51
N SER A 801 22.01 2.92 3.39
CA SER A 801 21.38 3.17 4.69
C SER A 801 22.32 2.74 5.81
N VAL A 802 22.39 3.56 6.86
CA VAL A 802 23.16 3.28 8.07
C VAL A 802 22.22 3.40 9.25
N GLY A 803 22.07 2.32 9.99
CA GLY A 803 21.36 2.28 11.26
C GLY A 803 22.34 2.13 12.39
N TRP A 804 22.14 2.86 13.47
CA TRP A 804 22.84 2.70 14.72
C TRP A 804 21.83 2.76 15.86
N ASP A 805 21.92 1.82 16.79
CA ASP A 805 21.10 1.83 17.99
C ASP A 805 21.90 1.38 19.22
N LEU A 806 21.54 1.93 20.36
CA LEU A 806 21.97 1.56 21.67
C LEU A 806 20.76 1.22 22.52
N SER A 807 20.66 -0.04 22.92
CA SER A 807 19.53 -0.57 23.69
C SER A 807 20.04 -1.18 25.00
N PRO A 808 19.60 -0.67 26.14
CA PRO A 808 19.90 -1.27 27.46
C PRO A 808 19.01 -2.49 27.71
N SER A 809 19.49 -3.41 28.54
CA SER A 809 18.74 -4.56 29.06
C SER A 809 19.37 -4.98 30.38
N TYR A 810 18.62 -5.60 31.30
CA TYR A 810 19.16 -6.17 32.50
C TYR A 810 19.29 -7.68 32.39
N ILE A 811 20.49 -8.19 32.59
CA ILE A 811 20.78 -9.62 32.58
C ILE A 811 21.43 -9.97 33.95
N ASN A 812 20.85 -10.87 34.73
CA ASN A 812 21.25 -11.20 36.09
C ASN A 812 21.46 -9.93 36.96
N SER A 813 20.54 -8.97 36.84
CA SER A 813 20.56 -7.66 37.51
C SER A 813 21.71 -6.71 37.10
N VAL A 814 22.51 -7.06 36.10
CA VAL A 814 23.55 -6.21 35.51
C VAL A 814 22.99 -5.49 34.28
N LEU A 815 23.18 -4.16 34.26
CA LEU A 815 22.79 -3.35 33.10
C LEU A 815 23.74 -3.61 31.93
N THR A 816 23.26 -4.28 30.94
CA THR A 816 23.97 -4.58 29.67
C THR A 816 23.49 -3.61 28.56
N LYS A 817 24.42 -3.04 27.81
CA LYS A 817 24.13 -2.13 26.71
C LYS A 817 24.54 -2.76 25.38
N VAL A 818 23.58 -3.03 24.54
CA VAL A 818 23.81 -3.51 23.17
C VAL A 818 23.91 -2.35 22.22
N ARG A 819 24.96 -2.32 21.41
CA ARG A 819 25.14 -1.35 20.33
C ARG A 819 25.12 -2.09 19.02
N ASN A 820 24.23 -1.70 18.13
CA ASN A 820 24.16 -2.26 16.79
C ASN A 820 24.54 -1.19 15.77
N PHE A 821 25.39 -1.55 14.85
CA PHE A 821 25.72 -0.74 13.68
C PHE A 821 25.39 -1.54 12.40
N ARG A 822 24.51 -1.00 11.56
CA ARG A 822 23.94 -1.72 10.42
C ARG A 822 24.00 -0.89 9.15
N PRO A 823 25.13 -0.83 8.44
CA PRO A 823 25.19 -0.29 7.08
C PRO A 823 24.57 -1.29 6.07
N THR A 824 23.79 -0.79 5.16
CA THR A 824 23.19 -1.54 4.07
C THR A 824 23.39 -0.79 2.77
N LEU A 825 24.00 -1.44 1.80
CA LEU A 825 24.15 -0.96 0.42
C LEU A 825 23.14 -1.68 -0.46
N SER A 826 22.38 -0.94 -1.24
CA SER A 826 21.46 -1.45 -2.25
C SER A 826 21.81 -0.94 -3.63
N LEU A 827 21.75 -1.81 -4.63
CA LEU A 827 21.95 -1.46 -6.04
C LEU A 827 20.87 -2.14 -6.88
N GLY A 828 20.16 -1.36 -7.66
CA GLY A 828 19.16 -1.83 -8.62
C GLY A 828 19.49 -1.32 -10.02
N ILE A 829 19.55 -2.21 -10.99
CA ILE A 829 19.74 -1.87 -12.40
C ILE A 829 18.56 -2.44 -13.17
N ARG A 830 17.89 -1.61 -13.95
CA ARG A 830 16.75 -2.00 -14.78
C ARG A 830 16.97 -1.54 -16.22
N SER A 831 16.81 -2.45 -17.18
CA SER A 831 16.99 -2.15 -18.60
C SER A 831 15.77 -1.40 -19.18
N ASN A 832 16.05 -0.47 -20.10
CA ASN A 832 15.04 0.27 -20.88
C ASN A 832 15.41 0.32 -22.38
N PHE A 833 16.18 -0.63 -22.90
CA PHE A 833 16.64 -0.61 -24.30
C PHE A 833 15.71 -1.38 -25.25
N SER A 834 14.91 -2.33 -24.77
CA SER A 834 14.05 -3.15 -25.62
C SER A 834 12.72 -3.48 -24.96
N ARG A 835 11.64 -3.57 -25.77
CA ARG A 835 10.37 -4.14 -25.35
C ARG A 835 10.45 -5.65 -25.17
N ASN A 836 11.24 -6.28 -26.02
CA ASN A 836 11.28 -7.73 -26.16
C ASN A 836 12.24 -8.37 -25.17
N LEU A 837 13.31 -7.67 -24.81
CA LEU A 837 14.28 -8.17 -23.84
C LEU A 837 14.42 -7.17 -22.70
N ARG A 838 14.11 -7.62 -21.49
CA ARG A 838 14.25 -6.85 -20.26
C ARG A 838 15.09 -7.63 -19.29
N PHE A 839 15.96 -6.94 -18.58
CA PHE A 839 16.63 -7.49 -17.41
C PHE A 839 16.53 -6.54 -16.23
N ASN A 840 16.54 -7.10 -15.06
CA ASN A 840 16.69 -6.37 -13.80
C ASN A 840 17.68 -7.09 -12.91
N VAL A 841 18.52 -6.32 -12.27
CA VAL A 841 19.45 -6.80 -11.26
C VAL A 841 19.21 -6.00 -10.00
N ARG A 842 19.04 -6.66 -8.88
CA ARG A 842 18.91 -6.00 -7.57
C ARG A 842 19.80 -6.72 -6.59
N GLY A 843 20.75 -5.99 -6.02
CA GLY A 843 21.65 -6.45 -4.98
C GLY A 843 21.43 -5.66 -3.69
N ASN A 844 21.46 -6.34 -2.57
CA ASN A 844 21.55 -5.73 -1.24
C ASN A 844 22.66 -6.42 -0.48
N CYS A 845 23.52 -5.63 0.17
CA CYS A 845 24.55 -6.10 1.08
C CYS A 845 24.36 -5.36 2.40
N SER A 846 24.15 -6.12 3.46
CA SER A 846 23.99 -5.59 4.81
C SER A 846 25.03 -6.21 5.73
N TYR A 847 25.76 -5.37 6.44
CA TYR A 847 26.65 -5.77 7.53
C TYR A 847 26.00 -5.42 8.85
N VAL A 848 26.11 -6.28 9.80
CA VAL A 848 25.66 -6.04 11.18
C VAL A 848 26.83 -6.29 12.12
N HIS A 849 27.20 -5.24 12.83
CA HIS A 849 28.14 -5.28 13.95
C HIS A 849 27.36 -5.02 15.24
N SER A 850 27.34 -5.98 16.12
CA SER A 850 26.65 -5.88 17.40
C SER A 850 27.65 -6.08 18.53
N THR A 851 27.82 -5.04 19.36
CA THR A 851 28.65 -5.14 20.58
C THR A 851 27.74 -5.35 21.77
N ASN A 852 28.06 -6.31 22.60
CA ASN A 852 27.29 -6.69 23.77
C ASN A 852 28.15 -6.54 25.04
N GLY A 853 28.38 -5.30 25.42
CA GLY A 853 29.00 -4.86 26.69
C GLY A 853 30.10 -5.73 27.31
N THR A 854 29.73 -6.85 27.85
CA THR A 854 30.64 -7.78 28.57
C THR A 854 30.93 -9.07 27.82
N ASN A 855 30.19 -9.38 26.74
CA ASN A 855 30.13 -10.75 26.22
C ASN A 855 30.60 -10.91 24.77
N GLY A 856 31.28 -9.90 24.21
CA GLY A 856 31.90 -10.00 22.91
C GLY A 856 31.11 -9.37 21.78
N ASP A 857 31.77 -9.27 20.65
CA ASP A 857 31.20 -8.66 19.42
C ASP A 857 30.67 -9.76 18.52
N THR A 858 29.58 -9.49 17.82
CA THR A 858 29.02 -10.39 16.83
C THR A 858 28.92 -9.68 15.50
N ASP A 859 29.54 -10.27 14.50
CA ASP A 859 29.59 -9.74 13.15
C ASP A 859 28.95 -10.69 12.17
N TYR A 860 28.09 -10.20 11.31
CA TYR A 860 27.59 -11.00 10.18
C TYR A 860 27.21 -10.16 8.98
N PHE A 861 27.33 -10.78 7.82
CA PHE A 861 26.90 -10.22 6.53
C PHE A 861 25.65 -10.94 6.01
N THR A 862 24.76 -10.17 5.43
CA THR A 862 23.64 -10.69 4.66
C THR A 862 23.70 -10.08 3.26
N GLU A 863 23.81 -10.94 2.27
CA GLU A 863 23.81 -10.54 0.87
C GLU A 863 22.59 -11.14 0.18
N SER A 864 21.92 -10.35 -0.64
CA SER A 864 20.89 -10.85 -1.54
C SER A 864 21.12 -10.31 -2.95
N LEU A 865 21.14 -11.20 -3.91
CA LEU A 865 21.21 -10.87 -5.33
C LEU A 865 20.01 -11.47 -6.04
N ARG A 866 19.24 -10.62 -6.71
CA ARG A 866 18.18 -11.05 -7.59
C ARG A 866 18.47 -10.61 -9.03
N VAL A 867 18.47 -11.56 -9.94
CA VAL A 867 18.65 -11.32 -11.37
C VAL A 867 17.43 -11.81 -12.10
N GLY A 868 16.73 -10.93 -12.79
CA GLY A 868 15.58 -11.25 -13.63
C GLY A 868 15.85 -10.95 -15.08
N ALA A 869 15.44 -11.84 -15.95
CA ALA A 869 15.46 -11.66 -17.39
C ALA A 869 14.12 -12.11 -17.98
N ASP A 870 13.55 -11.26 -18.82
CA ASP A 870 12.29 -11.55 -19.53
C ASP A 870 12.52 -11.29 -21.03
N ALA A 871 12.29 -12.31 -21.85
CA ALA A 871 12.25 -12.22 -23.30
C ALA A 871 10.79 -12.36 -23.75
N ASN A 872 10.26 -11.33 -24.38
CA ASN A 872 8.86 -11.25 -24.83
C ASN A 872 8.78 -11.16 -26.36
N ASN A 873 7.62 -11.48 -26.92
CA ASN A 873 7.34 -11.42 -28.35
C ASN A 873 8.28 -12.27 -29.23
N ILE A 874 8.86 -13.33 -28.68
CA ILE A 874 9.59 -14.33 -29.45
C ILE A 874 8.60 -14.94 -30.45
N LEU A 875 8.89 -14.90 -31.73
CA LEU A 875 7.97 -15.33 -32.80
C LEU A 875 6.58 -14.66 -32.68
N LYS A 876 6.51 -13.42 -32.17
CA LYS A 876 5.30 -12.61 -31.93
C LYS A 876 4.34 -13.10 -30.83
N VAL A 877 4.47 -14.32 -30.33
CA VAL A 877 3.53 -14.95 -29.37
C VAL A 877 4.19 -15.54 -28.13
N LEU A 878 5.43 -16.00 -28.24
CA LEU A 878 6.12 -16.65 -27.14
C LEU A 878 6.78 -15.64 -26.19
N TYR A 879 6.85 -16.00 -24.92
CA TYR A 879 7.69 -15.32 -23.94
C TYR A 879 8.38 -16.33 -23.01
N LEU A 880 9.55 -15.95 -22.55
CA LEU A 880 10.35 -16.68 -21.58
C LEU A 880 10.79 -15.72 -20.48
N GLY A 881 10.88 -16.21 -19.27
CA GLY A 881 11.41 -15.44 -18.15
C GLY A 881 12.13 -16.33 -17.17
N ALA A 882 13.18 -15.80 -16.58
CA ALA A 882 13.94 -16.43 -15.53
C ALA A 882 14.20 -15.43 -14.42
N ASN A 883 14.03 -15.84 -13.16
CA ASN A 883 14.39 -15.06 -11.98
C ASN A 883 15.28 -15.92 -11.08
N TYR A 884 16.50 -15.48 -10.91
CA TYR A 884 17.44 -16.10 -9.98
C TYR A 884 17.56 -15.24 -8.74
N THR A 885 17.38 -15.83 -7.58
CA THR A 885 17.57 -15.18 -6.29
C THR A 885 18.61 -15.98 -5.50
N LYS A 886 19.67 -15.29 -5.08
CA LYS A 886 20.67 -15.82 -4.16
C LYS A 886 20.59 -15.01 -2.86
N THR A 887 20.46 -15.69 -1.73
CA THR A 887 20.63 -15.12 -0.40
C THR A 887 21.78 -15.81 0.29
N PHE A 888 22.66 -15.03 0.90
CA PHE A 888 23.84 -15.55 1.58
C PHE A 888 23.95 -14.85 2.93
N VAL A 889 24.09 -15.63 3.99
CA VAL A 889 24.29 -15.14 5.37
C VAL A 889 25.58 -15.76 5.88
N GLN A 890 26.54 -14.90 6.23
CA GLN A 890 27.82 -15.29 6.77
C GLN A 890 28.06 -14.60 8.12
N GLY A 891 28.35 -15.36 9.14
CA GLY A 891 28.86 -14.85 10.43
C GLY A 891 30.34 -15.21 10.58
N ILE A 892 31.09 -14.50 11.44
CA ILE A 892 32.49 -14.77 11.71
C ILE A 892 32.64 -16.11 12.43
N ASP A 893 31.79 -16.39 13.41
CA ASP A 893 31.87 -17.56 14.29
C ASP A 893 30.81 -18.64 13.99
N TYR A 894 30.08 -18.50 12.88
CA TYR A 894 28.95 -19.38 12.56
C TYR A 894 28.99 -19.86 11.12
N PRO A 895 28.46 -21.06 10.82
CA PRO A 895 28.39 -21.58 9.46
C PRO A 895 27.69 -20.60 8.51
N SER A 896 28.19 -20.45 7.32
CA SER A 896 27.53 -19.68 6.27
C SER A 896 26.36 -20.47 5.69
N VAL A 897 25.27 -19.78 5.39
CA VAL A 897 24.07 -20.37 4.77
C VAL A 897 23.78 -19.67 3.45
N SER A 898 23.48 -20.42 2.41
CA SER A 898 23.17 -19.89 1.09
C SER A 898 21.92 -20.52 0.49
N ASP A 899 20.94 -19.69 0.17
CA ASP A 899 19.77 -20.08 -0.61
C ASP A 899 19.96 -19.66 -2.07
N ASN A 900 19.62 -20.57 -2.99
CA ASN A 900 19.67 -20.34 -4.43
C ASN A 900 18.37 -20.77 -5.06
N ILE A 901 17.54 -19.81 -5.44
CA ILE A 901 16.21 -20.06 -6.01
C ILE A 901 16.23 -19.64 -7.47
N LEU A 902 15.86 -20.56 -8.37
CA LEU A 902 15.68 -20.26 -9.78
C LEU A 902 14.24 -20.54 -10.18
N ASP A 903 13.52 -19.46 -10.52
CA ASP A 903 12.17 -19.52 -11.06
C ASP A 903 12.23 -19.37 -12.58
N LEU A 904 11.59 -20.27 -13.30
CA LEU A 904 11.46 -20.21 -14.75
C LEU A 904 10.01 -20.08 -15.14
N LYS A 905 9.76 -19.30 -16.17
CA LYS A 905 8.43 -19.21 -16.81
C LYS A 905 8.56 -19.21 -18.32
N GLY A 906 7.65 -19.88 -19.00
CA GLY A 906 7.53 -19.81 -20.45
C GLY A 906 6.07 -19.89 -20.83
N GLY A 907 5.68 -19.17 -21.87
CA GLY A 907 4.27 -19.17 -22.25
C GLY A 907 4.02 -18.56 -23.63
N VAL A 908 2.77 -18.70 -24.02
CA VAL A 908 2.24 -18.23 -25.31
C VAL A 908 1.10 -17.27 -25.06
N ARG A 909 1.16 -16.09 -25.68
CA ARG A 909 0.04 -15.14 -25.70
C ARG A 909 -0.59 -15.13 -27.08
N PHE A 910 -1.91 -15.23 -27.12
CA PHE A 910 -2.67 -15.28 -28.34
C PHE A 910 -4.03 -14.57 -28.24
N GLY A 911 -4.73 -14.47 -29.37
CA GLY A 911 -5.97 -13.71 -29.46
C GLY A 911 -5.78 -12.26 -29.91
N PRO A 912 -6.87 -11.55 -30.28
CA PRO A 912 -6.80 -10.22 -30.95
C PRO A 912 -6.04 -9.15 -30.18
N ARG A 913 -6.05 -9.20 -28.84
CA ARG A 913 -5.36 -8.26 -27.93
C ARG A 913 -4.45 -8.98 -26.94
N ASN A 914 -3.91 -10.17 -27.31
CA ASN A 914 -3.21 -11.05 -26.39
C ASN A 914 -4.06 -11.38 -25.12
N ASN A 915 -5.35 -11.59 -25.34
CA ASN A 915 -6.31 -11.80 -24.27
C ASN A 915 -6.15 -13.15 -23.57
N TYR A 916 -5.48 -14.08 -24.20
CA TYR A 916 -5.23 -15.44 -23.70
C TYR A 916 -3.75 -15.63 -23.46
N ASP A 917 -3.40 -16.18 -22.31
CA ASP A 917 -2.02 -16.48 -21.90
C ASP A 917 -2.00 -17.91 -21.34
N PHE A 918 -1.28 -18.82 -22.01
CA PHE A 918 -0.96 -20.13 -21.48
C PHE A 918 0.51 -20.18 -21.10
N SER A 919 0.81 -20.59 -19.87
CA SER A 919 2.18 -20.62 -19.37
C SER A 919 2.48 -21.84 -18.51
N VAL A 920 3.75 -22.21 -18.52
CA VAL A 920 4.37 -23.15 -17.62
C VAL A 920 5.33 -22.39 -16.71
N ASN A 921 5.20 -22.57 -15.41
CA ASN A 921 6.02 -21.92 -14.40
C ASN A 921 6.66 -23.01 -13.53
N VAL A 922 7.96 -22.95 -13.36
CA VAL A 922 8.75 -23.80 -12.48
C VAL A 922 9.24 -22.94 -11.34
N HIS A 923 8.85 -23.26 -10.12
CA HIS A 923 9.33 -22.62 -8.92
C HIS A 923 10.49 -23.39 -8.31
N ASP A 924 11.50 -22.68 -7.88
CA ASP A 924 12.71 -23.20 -7.22
C ASP A 924 13.30 -24.45 -7.92
N LEU A 925 13.76 -24.27 -9.17
CA LEU A 925 14.30 -25.36 -9.98
C LEU A 925 15.41 -26.14 -9.24
N PHE A 926 16.20 -25.46 -8.41
CA PHE A 926 17.31 -26.09 -7.68
C PHE A 926 16.88 -26.79 -6.39
N ASN A 927 15.68 -26.48 -5.88
CA ASN A 927 15.15 -27.00 -4.61
C ASN A 927 16.12 -26.77 -3.44
N ARG A 928 16.61 -25.54 -3.28
CA ARG A 928 17.66 -25.18 -2.32
C ARG A 928 17.25 -23.99 -1.44
N THR A 929 16.02 -23.98 -0.98
CA THR A 929 15.53 -22.97 -0.04
C THR A 929 15.71 -23.48 1.38
N SER A 930 16.62 -22.89 2.17
CA SER A 930 16.84 -23.26 3.57
C SER A 930 15.87 -22.54 4.51
N GLY A 931 15.28 -21.41 4.09
CA GLY A 931 14.43 -20.56 4.93
C GLY A 931 15.16 -20.01 6.15
N PHE A 932 16.47 -19.85 6.07
CA PHE A 932 17.32 -19.43 7.20
C PHE A 932 17.23 -17.94 7.49
N SER A 933 17.21 -17.61 8.78
CA SER A 933 17.34 -16.23 9.26
C SER A 933 18.17 -16.20 10.54
N ARG A 934 18.90 -15.10 10.74
CA ARG A 934 19.71 -14.86 11.95
C ARG A 934 19.35 -13.50 12.54
N SER A 935 19.27 -13.44 13.87
CA SER A 935 19.11 -12.19 14.62
C SER A 935 19.95 -12.22 15.89
N VAL A 936 20.37 -11.05 16.33
CA VAL A 936 21.18 -10.86 17.55
C VAL A 936 20.37 -10.06 18.55
N SER A 937 20.28 -10.55 19.77
CA SER A 937 19.66 -9.95 20.94
C SER A 937 20.71 -9.58 21.99
N ALA A 938 20.28 -8.98 23.10
CA ALA A 938 21.18 -8.58 24.17
C ALA A 938 21.90 -9.75 24.84
N ASP A 939 21.30 -10.92 24.83
CA ASP A 939 21.70 -12.09 25.60
C ASP A 939 22.00 -13.31 24.74
N HIS A 940 21.61 -13.30 23.44
CA HIS A 940 21.77 -14.47 22.56
C HIS A 940 21.77 -14.14 21.08
N VAL A 941 22.28 -15.06 20.29
CA VAL A 941 22.08 -15.12 18.82
C VAL A 941 21.02 -16.17 18.54
N THR A 942 20.06 -15.83 17.69
CA THR A 942 19.03 -16.76 17.21
C THR A 942 19.31 -17.15 15.77
N ASN A 943 19.46 -18.43 15.50
CA ASN A 943 19.44 -19.04 14.19
C ASN A 943 18.09 -19.73 13.99
N ARG A 944 17.39 -19.43 12.89
CA ARG A 944 16.08 -20.03 12.61
C ARG A 944 16.01 -20.54 11.19
N TRP A 945 15.55 -21.75 11.05
CA TRP A 945 15.22 -22.41 9.78
C TRP A 945 13.71 -22.57 9.70
N THR A 946 13.10 -22.11 8.62
CA THR A 946 11.66 -22.23 8.38
C THR A 946 11.46 -23.08 7.15
N HIS A 947 10.65 -24.12 7.26
CA HIS A 947 10.32 -24.97 6.12
C HIS A 947 9.45 -24.18 5.14
N ASN A 948 9.91 -24.05 3.90
CA ASN A 948 9.22 -23.38 2.80
C ASN A 948 8.77 -24.42 1.76
N PHE A 949 7.92 -23.97 0.83
CA PHE A 949 7.57 -24.77 -0.33
C PHE A 949 8.82 -25.19 -1.11
N GLY A 950 8.90 -26.47 -1.45
CA GLY A 950 9.90 -26.99 -2.37
C GLY A 950 9.58 -26.68 -3.84
N ARG A 951 10.31 -27.36 -4.72
CA ARG A 951 10.13 -27.22 -6.17
C ARG A 951 8.78 -27.75 -6.65
N TYR A 952 8.07 -26.92 -7.44
CA TYR A 952 6.83 -27.32 -8.12
C TYR A 952 6.73 -26.77 -9.55
N VAL A 953 5.93 -27.44 -10.35
CA VAL A 953 5.61 -27.04 -11.73
C VAL A 953 4.13 -26.70 -11.82
N MET A 954 3.81 -25.57 -12.44
CA MET A 954 2.45 -25.07 -12.63
C MET A 954 2.16 -24.77 -14.09
N PHE A 955 1.07 -25.32 -14.61
CA PHE A 955 0.48 -24.95 -15.88
C PHE A 955 -0.63 -23.93 -15.61
N ARG A 956 -0.64 -22.81 -16.32
CA ARG A 956 -1.57 -21.73 -16.08
C ARG A 956 -2.22 -21.27 -17.39
N PHE A 957 -3.49 -21.02 -17.32
CA PHE A 957 -4.25 -20.39 -18.38
C PHE A 957 -4.91 -19.13 -17.84
N VAL A 958 -4.66 -18.01 -18.48
CA VAL A 958 -5.20 -16.70 -18.10
C VAL A 958 -6.00 -16.11 -19.25
N VAL A 959 -7.20 -15.65 -18.93
CA VAL A 959 -8.04 -14.85 -19.82
C VAL A 959 -8.10 -13.43 -19.28
N ASN A 960 -7.81 -12.45 -20.09
CA ASN A 960 -7.84 -11.04 -19.74
C ASN A 960 -8.66 -10.25 -20.76
N PHE A 961 -9.78 -9.73 -20.34
CA PHE A 961 -10.65 -8.89 -21.16
C PHE A 961 -10.73 -7.50 -20.54
N THR A 962 -10.44 -6.47 -21.34
CA THR A 962 -10.56 -5.07 -20.92
C THR A 962 -11.33 -4.31 -22.01
N SER A 963 -12.34 -3.57 -21.60
CA SER A 963 -13.10 -2.65 -22.46
C SER A 963 -13.11 -1.27 -21.80
N MET A 964 -12.77 -0.27 -22.56
CA MET A 964 -12.90 1.14 -22.18
C MET A 964 -14.06 1.76 -22.99
N ARG A 965 -14.96 2.47 -22.31
CA ARG A 965 -16.14 3.12 -22.90
C ARG A 965 -16.18 4.59 -22.59
#